data_f75e60b760e912194f9dbeed5ff4fcf2
#
_entry.id   f75e60b760e912194f9dbeed5ff4fcf2
#
_cell.length_a   1.000
_cell.length_b   1.000
_cell.length_c   1.000
_cell.angle_alpha   90.00
_cell.angle_beta   90.00
_cell.angle_gamma   90.00
#
_symmetry.space_group_name_H-M   'P 1'
#
loop_
_entity.id
_entity.type
_entity.pdbx_description
1 polymer ?
#
loop_
_entity_poly.entity_id
_entity_poly.type
_entity_poly.pdbx_seq_one_letter_code
_entity_poly.pdbx_strand_id
1 'polypeptide(L)'
;MGVLARALLAALVAAASTSASAQDTASDGTRDAGSSAEATQLDTVMVKGQRLSLDLQQDAAVGALGTSRLLDTPFSVSLIEEPEIARRQATTLGQIFINDPSVFAAEPPATTNWWGTQIRGIGVRNFYVDGVPMLMEWGGEFPLEAVQSVQALKGLGGFMYGFGAPGGIVSYQTKRPTDTPLLATTVGYRNDSVFSAQVDAGGRADGADSFGYRLNAGIERGDAYNGAGIDRKTIALAVEQPIVEGLTWHAELVHERATLEHEPLYFYWDAYQGTRLPRPTSDYDKIRVDGAYYETALLHATTGLNWRIDERWSAALSVGGSRRRHTSHKMFANLLNEAGDYAGFAYDFGAVLRNSVVQLLVNGRVDTGPVTHALVFGASVQRSWDQWSKAFYWSNDFDGNLYRPQSFRPTRRPDYSLAPVSADLRQKAVFVSDTLQFGDHWRAILGARHVDYQQRDLDGDASVDSGYRTSVTTPTVALIYKPIDDVSLYASYVEALEPGSRVGTDALPAYANAGSVLAPTVSKQYELGAKLQSGRFALTTAAFRIERGAQIDAYRDGLRYLTQDGLTLYRGLEVIGSVGVTEDLEVGVGGLWMDPRLEDLSPDNAALRGNRPAGAARRQLLANATWRVPGVRGLSLHGNVRYSGDAYYEDQNRVLIPGHTVAAAGFQYATTLGGYDALLTGNINNLFDRSYWNQHTLGEARNAALSLRIDWR
;
A
#
# COMPACT_ATOMS: atom_id res chain seq x y z
N MET A 1 -17.38 -21.05 -19.42
CA MET A 1 -18.25 -20.70 -18.29
C MET A 1 -18.40 -21.93 -17.41
N GLY A 2 -17.56 -22.00 -16.35
CA GLY A 2 -17.45 -23.19 -15.51
C GLY A 2 -18.57 -23.28 -14.48
N VAL A 3 -18.73 -24.47 -13.91
CA VAL A 3 -19.78 -24.87 -12.97
C VAL A 3 -19.93 -23.92 -11.76
N LEU A 4 -18.86 -23.25 -11.35
CA LEU A 4 -18.88 -22.26 -10.25
C LEU A 4 -19.69 -20.98 -10.58
N ALA A 5 -19.67 -20.50 -11.84
CA ALA A 5 -20.44 -19.32 -12.24
C ALA A 5 -21.95 -19.62 -12.27
N ARG A 6 -22.32 -20.86 -12.57
CA ARG A 6 -23.71 -21.31 -12.53
C ARG A 6 -24.20 -21.53 -11.09
N ALA A 7 -23.32 -21.95 -10.19
CA ALA A 7 -23.66 -22.13 -8.77
C ALA A 7 -23.86 -20.78 -8.04
N LEU A 8 -23.05 -19.76 -8.37
CA LEU A 8 -23.21 -18.40 -7.84
C LEU A 8 -24.49 -17.72 -8.34
N LEU A 9 -24.84 -17.90 -9.63
CA LEU A 9 -26.07 -17.37 -10.20
C LEU A 9 -27.33 -18.07 -9.60
N ALA A 10 -27.25 -19.39 -9.32
CA ALA A 10 -28.31 -20.14 -8.69
C ALA A 10 -28.49 -19.77 -7.21
N ALA A 11 -27.40 -19.46 -6.49
CA ALA A 11 -27.49 -19.00 -5.09
C ALA A 11 -28.06 -17.57 -4.99
N LEU A 12 -27.79 -16.70 -5.95
CA LEU A 12 -28.35 -15.36 -6.05
C LEU A 12 -29.87 -15.39 -6.36
N VAL A 13 -30.31 -16.31 -7.20
CA VAL A 13 -31.75 -16.50 -7.53
C VAL A 13 -32.49 -17.14 -6.36
N ALA A 14 -31.88 -18.05 -5.60
CA ALA A 14 -32.47 -18.67 -4.42
C ALA A 14 -32.66 -17.71 -3.24
N ALA A 15 -31.73 -16.76 -3.05
CA ALA A 15 -31.84 -15.72 -2.02
C ALA A 15 -32.92 -14.66 -2.33
N ALA A 16 -33.21 -14.44 -3.62
CA ALA A 16 -34.28 -13.52 -4.04
C ALA A 16 -35.69 -14.13 -3.92
N SER A 17 -35.81 -15.47 -3.84
CA SER A 17 -37.10 -16.16 -3.78
C SER A 17 -37.59 -16.48 -2.37
N THR A 18 -36.82 -16.27 -1.30
CA THR A 18 -37.20 -16.53 0.08
C THR A 18 -37.78 -15.32 0.84
N SER A 19 -37.83 -14.14 0.23
CA SER A 19 -38.37 -12.93 0.84
C SER A 19 -39.84 -12.61 0.46
N ALA A 20 -40.55 -13.53 -0.20
CA ALA A 20 -41.91 -13.30 -0.71
C ALA A 20 -43.00 -14.17 -0.02
N SER A 21 -42.86 -14.52 1.23
CA SER A 21 -43.97 -15.21 1.94
C SER A 21 -43.95 -14.94 3.44
N ALA A 22 -44.34 -13.74 3.83
CA ALA A 22 -44.82 -13.44 5.17
C ALA A 22 -45.76 -12.23 5.10
N GLN A 23 -46.95 -12.43 4.61
CA GLN A 23 -48.11 -11.58 4.84
C GLN A 23 -49.33 -12.47 4.95
N ASP A 24 -49.99 -12.42 6.09
CA ASP A 24 -51.38 -12.25 6.37
C ASP A 24 -51.75 -12.87 7.73
N THR A 25 -51.98 -12.01 8.69
CA THR A 25 -53.14 -12.18 9.58
C THR A 25 -53.58 -10.77 10.02
N ALA A 26 -54.75 -10.41 9.53
CA ALA A 26 -55.50 -9.21 9.88
C ALA A 26 -56.15 -9.36 11.26
N SER A 27 -56.20 -8.28 12.04
CA SER A 27 -57.29 -8.04 12.96
C SER A 27 -57.69 -6.58 12.95
N ASP A 28 -58.95 -6.41 12.79
CA ASP A 28 -59.81 -5.27 12.65
C ASP A 28 -59.82 -4.35 13.90
N GLY A 29 -60.00 -3.04 13.72
CA GLY A 29 -60.21 -2.15 14.86
C GLY A 29 -60.13 -0.63 14.52
N THR A 30 -61.21 -0.11 13.92
CA THR A 30 -61.81 1.28 14.02
C THR A 30 -60.95 2.52 13.93
N ARG A 31 -61.24 3.27 12.86
CA ARG A 31 -61.32 4.75 12.61
C ARG A 31 -60.92 5.71 13.71
N ASP A 32 -60.00 6.61 13.40
CA ASP A 32 -60.39 8.03 13.43
C ASP A 32 -59.60 8.86 12.39
N ALA A 33 -60.23 9.88 11.86
CA ALA A 33 -59.77 10.71 10.76
C ALA A 33 -59.02 11.92 11.30
N GLY A 34 -57.88 12.27 10.68
CA GLY A 34 -57.25 13.55 10.95
C GLY A 34 -55.88 13.73 10.31
N SER A 35 -55.88 14.23 9.08
CA SER A 35 -54.93 15.26 8.60
C SER A 35 -53.41 15.10 8.72
N SER A 36 -52.84 15.34 7.60
CA SER A 36 -51.45 15.70 7.26
C SER A 36 -50.55 14.53 6.79
N ALA A 37 -50.39 14.53 5.48
CA ALA A 37 -49.32 13.80 4.82
C ALA A 37 -47.98 14.39 5.28
N GLU A 38 -47.41 13.85 6.33
CA GLU A 38 -45.95 13.95 6.55
C GLU A 38 -45.29 13.10 5.46
N ALA A 39 -44.64 13.80 4.54
CA ALA A 39 -43.71 13.20 3.62
C ALA A 39 -42.68 12.44 4.46
N THR A 40 -42.71 11.11 4.39
CA THR A 40 -41.65 10.26 4.93
C THR A 40 -40.35 10.74 4.33
N GLN A 41 -39.58 11.45 5.14
CA GLN A 41 -38.24 11.89 4.81
C GLN A 41 -37.42 10.57 4.76
N LEU A 42 -37.22 10.07 3.55
CA LEU A 42 -36.27 9.00 3.29
C LEU A 42 -34.95 9.47 3.87
N ASP A 43 -34.38 8.70 4.78
CA ASP A 43 -33.00 8.87 5.21
C ASP A 43 -32.13 8.75 3.96
N THR A 44 -31.89 9.86 3.36
CA THR A 44 -30.94 10.05 2.28
C THR A 44 -29.65 9.42 2.76
N VAL A 45 -28.91 8.69 1.89
CA VAL A 45 -27.47 8.49 2.07
C VAL A 45 -26.91 9.85 2.42
N MET A 46 -26.89 10.16 3.71
CA MET A 46 -26.21 11.32 4.18
C MET A 46 -24.74 11.01 3.94
N VAL A 47 -24.16 11.63 2.93
CA VAL A 47 -22.75 12.01 2.99
C VAL A 47 -22.64 12.74 4.32
N LYS A 48 -22.29 12.00 5.39
CA LYS A 48 -22.06 12.54 6.73
C LYS A 48 -21.23 13.79 6.55
N GLY A 49 -21.63 14.88 7.19
CA GLY A 49 -21.15 16.22 6.96
C GLY A 49 -19.66 16.28 6.60
N GLN A 50 -19.32 17.13 5.65
CA GLN A 50 -18.03 17.22 4.93
C GLN A 50 -16.84 16.84 5.81
N ARG A 51 -16.42 15.56 5.78
CA ARG A 51 -15.10 15.19 6.27
C ARG A 51 -14.08 15.79 5.31
N LEU A 52 -13.10 16.48 5.85
CA LEU A 52 -11.96 16.93 5.06
C LEU A 52 -11.22 15.71 4.50
N SER A 53 -10.62 15.84 3.34
CA SER A 53 -9.75 14.81 2.75
C SER A 53 -8.54 14.49 3.65
N LEU A 54 -8.11 15.47 4.45
CA LEU A 54 -7.21 15.30 5.59
C LEU A 54 -8.03 15.44 6.87
N ASP A 55 -8.43 14.33 7.49
CA ASP A 55 -9.16 14.32 8.76
C ASP A 55 -8.27 13.72 9.86
N LEU A 56 -7.76 14.59 10.73
CA LEU A 56 -6.85 14.20 11.81
C LEU A 56 -7.58 13.68 13.07
N GLN A 57 -8.92 13.71 13.08
CA GLN A 57 -9.73 13.11 14.14
C GLN A 57 -9.93 11.59 13.94
N GLN A 58 -9.56 11.07 12.77
CA GLN A 58 -9.61 9.63 12.49
C GLN A 58 -8.61 8.87 13.35
N ASP A 59 -9.01 7.66 13.73
CA ASP A 59 -8.14 6.72 14.43
C ASP A 59 -7.26 5.94 13.44
N ALA A 60 -5.98 5.89 13.72
CA ALA A 60 -5.01 5.10 12.98
C ALA A 60 -4.42 4.01 13.89
N ALA A 61 -4.24 2.82 13.33
CA ALA A 61 -3.51 1.76 14.00
C ALA A 61 -1.99 2.01 13.82
N VAL A 62 -1.28 2.22 14.92
CA VAL A 62 0.16 2.50 14.92
C VAL A 62 0.94 1.27 15.40
N GLY A 63 0.58 0.10 14.88
CA GLY A 63 1.22 -1.16 15.21
C GLY A 63 1.20 -1.44 16.73
N ALA A 64 2.37 -1.71 17.30
CA ALA A 64 2.49 -2.01 18.74
C ALA A 64 2.10 -0.85 19.68
N LEU A 65 1.97 0.38 19.20
CA LEU A 65 1.46 1.51 20.00
C LEU A 65 -0.07 1.53 20.11
N GLY A 66 -0.75 0.59 19.46
CA GLY A 66 -2.21 0.51 19.46
C GLY A 66 -2.86 1.52 18.49
N THR A 67 -4.11 1.87 18.81
CA THR A 67 -4.91 2.80 17.99
C THR A 67 -4.97 4.16 18.69
N SER A 68 -4.74 5.22 17.93
CA SER A 68 -4.87 6.60 18.41
C SER A 68 -5.30 7.54 17.29
N ARG A 69 -5.90 8.68 17.65
CA ARG A 69 -6.23 9.71 16.67
C ARG A 69 -4.97 10.18 15.94
N LEU A 70 -5.07 10.42 14.64
CA LEU A 70 -3.97 10.97 13.85
C LEU A 70 -3.40 12.25 14.45
N LEU A 71 -4.27 13.12 15.02
CA LEU A 71 -3.88 14.35 15.69
C LEU A 71 -2.97 14.08 16.91
N ASP A 72 -3.18 12.98 17.64
CA ASP A 72 -2.49 12.62 18.85
C ASP A 72 -1.28 11.68 18.63
N THR A 73 -0.97 11.37 17.37
CA THR A 73 0.12 10.47 16.99
C THR A 73 1.39 11.26 16.71
N PRO A 74 2.55 10.98 17.39
CA PRO A 74 3.80 11.73 17.21
C PRO A 74 4.64 11.22 16.02
N PHE A 75 3.97 10.84 14.96
CA PHE A 75 4.56 10.33 13.71
C PHE A 75 3.75 10.82 12.53
N SER A 76 4.38 10.93 11.36
CA SER A 76 3.69 11.19 10.12
C SER A 76 2.99 9.92 9.62
N VAL A 77 1.66 9.95 9.58
CA VAL A 77 0.81 8.85 9.11
C VAL A 77 -0.22 9.40 8.14
N SER A 78 -0.40 8.71 7.02
CA SER A 78 -1.51 8.94 6.10
C SER A 78 -2.48 7.77 6.15
N LEU A 79 -3.76 8.05 6.25
CA LEU A 79 -4.86 7.09 6.27
C LEU A 79 -5.81 7.40 5.12
N ILE A 80 -6.08 6.41 4.27
CA ILE A 80 -7.02 6.50 3.15
C ILE A 80 -8.09 5.44 3.33
N GLU A 81 -9.33 5.87 3.53
CA GLU A 81 -10.48 4.99 3.72
C GLU A 81 -11.11 4.52 2.38
N GLU A 82 -11.89 3.43 2.43
CA GLU A 82 -12.58 2.83 1.29
C GLU A 82 -13.33 3.84 0.41
N PRO A 83 -14.13 4.80 0.95
CA PRO A 83 -14.85 5.76 0.11
C PRO A 83 -13.92 6.60 -0.78
N GLU A 84 -12.73 6.93 -0.29
CA GLU A 84 -11.74 7.69 -1.06
C GLU A 84 -11.04 6.79 -2.09
N ILE A 85 -10.74 5.53 -1.75
CA ILE A 85 -10.21 4.51 -2.68
C ILE A 85 -11.20 4.29 -3.82
N ALA A 86 -12.49 4.14 -3.50
CA ALA A 86 -13.57 3.97 -4.47
C ALA A 86 -13.78 5.23 -5.34
N ARG A 87 -13.73 6.43 -4.75
CA ARG A 87 -13.84 7.69 -5.49
C ARG A 87 -12.75 7.84 -6.55
N ARG A 88 -11.53 7.44 -6.24
CA ARG A 88 -10.39 7.44 -7.17
C ARG A 88 -10.42 6.28 -8.14
N GLN A 89 -11.26 5.26 -7.90
CA GLN A 89 -11.23 3.97 -8.62
C GLN A 89 -9.80 3.41 -8.64
N ALA A 90 -9.11 3.53 -7.50
CA ALA A 90 -7.71 3.17 -7.37
C ALA A 90 -7.50 1.66 -7.48
N THR A 91 -6.46 1.25 -8.18
CA THR A 91 -6.03 -0.15 -8.33
C THR A 91 -4.61 -0.39 -7.84
N THR A 92 -3.88 0.69 -7.51
CA THR A 92 -2.48 0.62 -7.04
C THR A 92 -2.24 1.58 -5.89
N LEU A 93 -1.18 1.33 -5.13
CA LEU A 93 -0.75 2.22 -4.04
C LEU A 93 -0.49 3.65 -4.49
N GLY A 94 0.09 3.84 -5.68
CA GLY A 94 0.33 5.16 -6.23
C GLY A 94 -0.94 5.96 -6.44
N GLN A 95 -2.03 5.30 -6.88
CA GLN A 95 -3.34 5.92 -7.02
C GLN A 95 -4.04 6.14 -5.68
N ILE A 96 -3.89 5.20 -4.71
CA ILE A 96 -4.41 5.37 -3.35
C ILE A 96 -3.81 6.62 -2.70
N PHE A 97 -2.51 6.80 -2.78
CA PHE A 97 -1.80 7.92 -2.14
C PHE A 97 -1.49 9.09 -3.09
N ILE A 98 -2.26 9.25 -4.18
CA ILE A 98 -2.01 10.30 -5.18
C ILE A 98 -1.97 11.72 -4.56
N ASN A 99 -2.72 11.95 -3.48
CA ASN A 99 -2.79 13.21 -2.73
C ASN A 99 -1.82 13.25 -1.52
N ASP A 100 -0.81 12.36 -1.48
CA ASP A 100 0.25 12.41 -0.49
C ASP A 100 1.60 12.72 -1.17
N PRO A 101 2.26 13.85 -0.83
CA PRO A 101 3.50 14.24 -1.49
C PRO A 101 4.68 13.34 -1.13
N SER A 102 4.60 12.60 -0.02
CA SER A 102 5.68 11.73 0.44
C SER A 102 5.64 10.35 -0.18
N VAL A 103 4.48 9.90 -0.67
CA VAL A 103 4.31 8.60 -1.30
C VAL A 103 4.39 8.76 -2.82
N PHE A 104 5.29 8.04 -3.43
CA PHE A 104 5.52 8.05 -4.88
C PHE A 104 5.56 6.62 -5.39
N ALA A 105 4.84 6.33 -6.46
CA ALA A 105 4.96 5.08 -7.19
C ALA A 105 5.78 5.34 -8.46
N ALA A 106 6.91 4.67 -8.58
CA ALA A 106 7.78 4.79 -9.75
C ALA A 106 7.13 4.20 -11.01
N GLU A 107 6.15 3.33 -10.82
CA GLU A 107 5.58 2.50 -11.86
C GLU A 107 4.18 2.95 -12.23
N PRO A 108 3.78 2.87 -13.51
CA PRO A 108 2.42 3.17 -13.91
C PRO A 108 1.44 2.09 -13.40
N PRO A 109 0.17 2.44 -13.19
CA PRO A 109 -0.88 1.46 -12.91
C PRO A 109 -1.00 0.38 -14.01
N ALA A 110 -1.62 -0.75 -13.65
CA ALA A 110 -1.79 -1.91 -14.54
C ALA A 110 -0.47 -2.55 -15.02
N THR A 111 0.54 -2.51 -14.16
CA THR A 111 1.78 -3.28 -14.29
C THR A 111 2.03 -4.08 -13.01
N THR A 112 3.06 -4.92 -12.99
CA THR A 112 3.43 -5.72 -11.83
C THR A 112 4.42 -5.02 -10.90
N ASN A 113 4.57 -3.70 -10.98
CA ASN A 113 5.73 -2.99 -10.44
C ASN A 113 5.46 -2.29 -9.10
N TRP A 114 4.77 -2.96 -8.20
CA TRP A 114 4.50 -2.53 -6.83
C TRP A 114 5.76 -2.25 -5.98
N TRP A 115 6.91 -2.81 -6.35
CA TRP A 115 8.19 -2.53 -5.67
C TRP A 115 8.73 -1.11 -5.94
N GLY A 116 8.18 -0.41 -6.90
CA GLY A 116 8.50 0.97 -7.20
C GLY A 116 7.94 1.99 -6.21
N THR A 117 7.08 1.56 -5.24
CA THR A 117 6.54 2.48 -4.23
C THR A 117 7.62 2.94 -3.26
N GLN A 118 7.70 4.26 -3.10
CA GLN A 118 8.63 4.94 -2.20
C GLN A 118 7.87 5.84 -1.23
N ILE A 119 8.39 5.96 -0.02
CA ILE A 119 7.98 6.99 0.94
C ILE A 119 9.21 7.82 1.30
N ARG A 120 9.13 9.15 1.15
CA ARG A 120 10.27 10.07 1.37
C ARG A 120 11.53 9.66 0.57
N GLY A 121 11.32 9.16 -0.66
CA GLY A 121 12.41 8.74 -1.57
C GLY A 121 13.07 7.41 -1.21
N ILE A 122 12.54 6.66 -0.25
CA ILE A 122 13.06 5.36 0.18
C ILE A 122 12.04 4.29 -0.19
N GLY A 123 12.48 3.20 -0.83
CA GLY A 123 11.62 2.09 -1.23
C GLY A 123 10.93 1.43 -0.04
N VAL A 124 9.62 1.19 -0.17
CA VAL A 124 8.81 0.46 0.81
C VAL A 124 9.00 -1.04 0.61
N ARG A 125 9.29 -1.74 1.70
CA ARG A 125 9.43 -3.20 1.72
C ARG A 125 8.54 -3.87 2.77
N ASN A 126 7.92 -3.06 3.63
CA ASN A 126 7.17 -3.53 4.79
C ASN A 126 5.68 -3.33 4.54
N PHE A 127 4.99 -4.43 4.28
CA PHE A 127 3.54 -4.47 4.07
C PHE A 127 2.89 -5.34 5.13
N TYR A 128 1.73 -4.90 5.62
CA TYR A 128 0.95 -5.60 6.64
C TYR A 128 -0.52 -5.65 6.23
N VAL A 129 -1.19 -6.72 6.61
CA VAL A 129 -2.65 -6.84 6.54
C VAL A 129 -3.15 -7.19 7.93
N ASP A 130 -3.92 -6.32 8.56
CA ASP A 130 -4.41 -6.45 9.95
C ASP A 130 -3.30 -6.82 10.95
N GLY A 131 -2.13 -6.17 10.79
CA GLY A 131 -0.96 -6.41 11.64
C GLY A 131 -0.15 -7.67 11.28
N VAL A 132 -0.60 -8.50 10.35
CA VAL A 132 0.15 -9.65 9.84
C VAL A 132 1.05 -9.21 8.69
N PRO A 133 2.37 -9.44 8.78
CA PRO A 133 3.28 -9.08 7.71
C PRO A 133 2.96 -9.85 6.44
N MET A 134 3.05 -9.17 5.31
CA MET A 134 2.84 -9.74 4.00
C MET A 134 4.03 -9.42 3.09
N LEU A 135 4.60 -10.45 2.47
CA LEU A 135 5.63 -10.27 1.46
C LEU A 135 4.96 -9.89 0.15
N MET A 136 5.13 -8.62 -0.25
CA MET A 136 4.60 -8.09 -1.51
C MET A 136 5.61 -8.23 -2.66
N GLU A 137 6.82 -8.63 -2.36
CA GLU A 137 7.87 -8.78 -3.34
C GLU A 137 7.47 -9.81 -4.40
N TRP A 138 7.46 -9.41 -5.66
CA TRP A 138 7.11 -10.24 -6.80
C TRP A 138 5.67 -10.79 -6.81
N GLY A 139 4.66 -9.97 -6.47
CA GLY A 139 3.35 -10.57 -6.36
C GLY A 139 2.10 -9.73 -6.59
N GLY A 140 2.21 -8.54 -7.15
CA GLY A 140 1.06 -7.68 -7.40
C GLY A 140 0.52 -6.99 -6.13
N GLU A 141 -0.49 -6.17 -6.30
CA GLU A 141 -1.13 -5.41 -5.22
C GLU A 141 -1.96 -6.34 -4.31
N PHE A 142 -2.31 -5.86 -3.12
CA PHE A 142 -3.31 -6.51 -2.29
C PHE A 142 -4.72 -6.17 -2.82
N PRO A 143 -5.66 -7.14 -2.87
CA PRO A 143 -7.00 -6.91 -3.44
C PRO A 143 -7.80 -5.87 -2.64
N LEU A 144 -8.06 -4.72 -3.27
CA LEU A 144 -8.70 -3.56 -2.65
C LEU A 144 -10.19 -3.77 -2.37
N GLU A 145 -10.83 -4.74 -2.98
CA GLU A 145 -12.21 -5.14 -2.68
C GLU A 145 -12.39 -5.56 -1.22
N ALA A 146 -11.34 -6.14 -0.63
CA ALA A 146 -11.33 -6.59 0.77
C ALA A 146 -10.93 -5.49 1.76
N VAL A 147 -10.56 -4.30 1.29
CA VAL A 147 -9.89 -3.27 2.10
C VAL A 147 -10.87 -2.21 2.60
N GLN A 148 -10.85 -1.96 3.92
CA GLN A 148 -11.55 -0.86 4.58
C GLN A 148 -10.73 0.43 4.56
N SER A 149 -9.41 0.31 4.79
CA SER A 149 -8.49 1.44 4.74
C SER A 149 -7.06 1.01 4.46
N VAL A 150 -6.25 1.93 3.94
CA VAL A 150 -4.81 1.76 3.76
C VAL A 150 -4.10 2.87 4.51
N GLN A 151 -3.09 2.49 5.28
CA GLN A 151 -2.29 3.42 6.07
C GLN A 151 -0.85 3.40 5.59
N ALA A 152 -0.22 4.57 5.55
CA ALA A 152 1.22 4.72 5.33
C ALA A 152 1.85 5.38 6.57
N LEU A 153 2.60 4.61 7.37
CA LEU A 153 3.47 5.16 8.40
C LEU A 153 4.78 5.55 7.72
N LYS A 154 5.16 6.83 7.80
CA LYS A 154 6.28 7.40 7.06
C LYS A 154 7.58 7.33 7.85
N GLY A 155 8.59 6.66 7.29
CA GLY A 155 9.89 6.46 7.90
C GLY A 155 9.97 5.22 8.80
N LEU A 156 10.75 5.28 9.88
CA LEU A 156 11.07 4.10 10.69
C LEU A 156 9.89 3.64 11.55
N GLY A 157 9.58 2.36 11.46
CA GLY A 157 8.55 1.70 12.25
C GLY A 157 9.09 0.62 13.20
N GLY A 158 10.36 0.71 13.61
CA GLY A 158 11.07 -0.37 14.31
C GLY A 158 10.38 -0.86 15.58
N PHE A 159 9.93 0.04 16.44
CA PHE A 159 9.18 -0.35 17.64
C PHE A 159 7.82 -0.94 17.27
N MET A 160 7.07 -0.29 16.39
CA MET A 160 5.70 -0.66 16.08
C MET A 160 5.59 -2.01 15.37
N TYR A 161 6.51 -2.29 14.44
CA TYR A 161 6.44 -3.45 13.57
C TYR A 161 7.69 -4.34 13.60
N GLY A 162 8.80 -3.86 14.16
CA GLY A 162 10.05 -4.61 14.30
C GLY A 162 11.04 -4.34 13.16
N PHE A 163 11.52 -5.42 12.59
CA PHE A 163 12.57 -5.42 11.59
C PHE A 163 12.05 -4.99 10.22
N GLY A 164 12.73 -4.07 9.53
CA GLY A 164 12.28 -3.65 8.22
C GLY A 164 13.01 -2.45 7.63
N ALA A 165 12.82 -2.22 6.35
CA ALA A 165 13.39 -1.11 5.62
C ALA A 165 12.84 0.25 6.09
N PRO A 166 13.66 1.32 6.08
CA PRO A 166 13.30 2.63 6.61
C PRO A 166 12.36 3.45 5.72
N GLY A 167 11.98 2.95 4.56
CA GLY A 167 11.04 3.60 3.66
C GLY A 167 9.64 3.78 4.23
N GLY A 168 9.34 3.12 5.35
CA GLY A 168 8.03 3.18 5.97
C GLY A 168 7.28 1.87 5.89
N ILE A 169 6.03 1.93 6.31
CA ILE A 169 5.14 0.78 6.40
C ILE A 169 3.83 1.11 5.71
N VAL A 170 3.37 0.20 4.86
CA VAL A 170 2.01 0.23 4.32
C VAL A 170 1.21 -0.87 5.01
N SER A 171 0.10 -0.50 5.63
CA SER A 171 -0.79 -1.41 6.33
C SER A 171 -2.20 -1.33 5.76
N TYR A 172 -2.72 -2.48 5.35
CA TYR A 172 -4.10 -2.65 4.91
C TYR A 172 -4.95 -3.09 6.10
N GLN A 173 -6.11 -2.48 6.26
CA GLN A 173 -7.14 -2.94 7.18
C GLN A 173 -8.26 -3.56 6.36
N THR A 174 -8.65 -4.79 6.66
CA THR A 174 -9.71 -5.48 5.93
C THR A 174 -11.09 -5.06 6.41
N LYS A 175 -12.09 -5.25 5.54
CA LYS A 175 -13.50 -4.98 5.84
C LYS A 175 -14.01 -5.93 6.90
N ARG A 176 -14.66 -5.40 7.93
CA ARG A 176 -15.26 -6.12 9.04
C ARG A 176 -16.78 -6.32 8.83
N PRO A 177 -17.41 -7.28 9.53
CA PRO A 177 -18.85 -7.39 9.59
C PRO A 177 -19.53 -6.07 9.93
N THR A 178 -20.66 -5.79 9.29
CA THR A 178 -21.46 -4.59 9.54
C THR A 178 -22.59 -4.88 10.53
N ASP A 179 -22.95 -3.92 11.37
CA ASP A 179 -24.06 -4.09 12.31
C ASP A 179 -25.42 -4.10 11.61
N THR A 180 -25.51 -3.40 10.48
CA THR A 180 -26.68 -3.41 9.61
C THR A 180 -26.45 -4.29 8.40
N PRO A 181 -27.48 -5.01 7.90
CA PRO A 181 -27.36 -5.77 6.66
C PRO A 181 -26.88 -4.89 5.50
N LEU A 182 -25.95 -5.40 4.75
CA LEU A 182 -25.35 -4.76 3.57
C LEU A 182 -25.38 -5.73 2.41
N LEU A 183 -25.82 -5.25 1.26
CA LEU A 183 -25.60 -5.87 -0.03
C LEU A 183 -25.37 -4.77 -1.06
N ALA A 184 -24.19 -4.72 -1.62
CA ALA A 184 -23.84 -3.77 -2.67
C ALA A 184 -23.22 -4.49 -3.86
N THR A 185 -23.51 -4.00 -5.07
CA THR A 185 -22.86 -4.45 -6.30
C THR A 185 -22.21 -3.27 -7.01
N THR A 186 -21.04 -3.48 -7.55
CA THR A 186 -20.36 -2.47 -8.37
C THR A 186 -19.97 -3.07 -9.71
N VAL A 187 -20.32 -2.41 -10.79
CA VAL A 187 -19.84 -2.74 -12.13
C VAL A 187 -18.97 -1.60 -12.64
N GLY A 188 -17.88 -1.91 -13.31
CA GLY A 188 -16.91 -0.92 -13.75
C GLY A 188 -16.37 -1.20 -15.15
N TYR A 189 -15.87 -0.12 -15.75
CA TYR A 189 -15.16 -0.13 -17.02
C TYR A 189 -13.93 0.78 -16.91
N ARG A 190 -12.80 0.35 -17.43
CA ARG A 190 -11.58 1.16 -17.62
C ARG A 190 -11.03 0.98 -19.02
N ASN A 191 -10.39 2.01 -19.56
CA ASN A 191 -9.72 1.91 -20.87
C ASN A 191 -8.68 0.78 -20.91
N ASP A 192 -8.46 0.01 -22.02
CA ASP A 192 -9.24 0.10 -23.26
C ASP A 192 -10.50 -0.75 -23.23
N SER A 193 -10.49 -1.85 -22.50
CA SER A 193 -11.62 -2.79 -22.49
C SER A 193 -11.75 -3.56 -21.17
N VAL A 194 -11.19 -3.04 -20.06
CA VAL A 194 -11.25 -3.72 -18.76
C VAL A 194 -12.63 -3.55 -18.15
N PHE A 195 -13.34 -4.65 -17.98
CA PHE A 195 -14.61 -4.73 -17.26
C PHE A 195 -14.39 -5.35 -15.87
N SER A 196 -15.08 -4.81 -14.86
CA SER A 196 -15.08 -5.34 -13.51
C SER A 196 -16.50 -5.50 -12.97
N ALA A 197 -16.66 -6.47 -12.06
CA ALA A 197 -17.86 -6.62 -11.27
C ALA A 197 -17.47 -7.04 -9.85
N GLN A 198 -18.12 -6.46 -8.85
CA GLN A 198 -17.85 -6.68 -7.45
C GLN A 198 -19.16 -6.86 -6.69
N VAL A 199 -19.13 -7.68 -5.63
CA VAL A 199 -20.20 -7.83 -4.64
C VAL A 199 -19.61 -7.62 -3.26
N ASP A 200 -20.29 -6.86 -2.43
CA ASP A 200 -19.96 -6.60 -1.05
C ASP A 200 -21.22 -6.88 -0.21
N ALA A 201 -21.18 -7.91 0.61
CA ALA A 201 -22.30 -8.35 1.43
C ALA A 201 -21.85 -8.56 2.88
N GLY A 202 -22.66 -8.11 3.83
CA GLY A 202 -22.33 -8.24 5.23
C GLY A 202 -23.52 -8.03 6.16
N GLY A 203 -23.29 -8.34 7.42
CA GLY A 203 -24.31 -8.17 8.47
C GLY A 203 -24.04 -9.03 9.68
N ARG A 204 -24.96 -8.99 10.64
CA ARG A 204 -24.99 -9.82 11.83
C ARG A 204 -26.31 -10.62 11.90
N ALA A 205 -26.25 -11.79 12.51
CA ALA A 205 -27.38 -12.71 12.55
C ALA A 205 -28.53 -12.19 13.45
N ASP A 206 -28.18 -11.57 14.61
CA ASP A 206 -29.18 -11.11 15.59
C ASP A 206 -28.55 -9.97 16.45
N GLY A 207 -28.48 -8.78 15.86
CA GLY A 207 -27.92 -7.59 16.52
C GLY A 207 -26.40 -7.60 16.71
N ALA A 208 -25.88 -6.55 17.37
CA ALA A 208 -24.45 -6.25 17.46
C ALA A 208 -23.62 -7.34 18.17
N ASP A 209 -24.21 -8.06 19.12
CA ASP A 209 -23.53 -9.10 19.92
C ASP A 209 -23.68 -10.51 19.35
N SER A 210 -24.02 -10.64 18.08
CA SER A 210 -24.19 -11.93 17.40
C SER A 210 -23.09 -12.21 16.37
N PHE A 211 -23.13 -13.43 15.81
CA PHE A 211 -22.27 -13.80 14.69
C PHE A 211 -22.40 -12.79 13.55
N GLY A 212 -21.26 -12.24 13.14
CA GLY A 212 -21.14 -11.31 12.03
C GLY A 212 -20.33 -11.88 10.87
N TYR A 213 -20.67 -11.46 9.65
CA TYR A 213 -19.92 -11.83 8.45
C TYR A 213 -19.77 -10.65 7.49
N ARG A 214 -18.72 -10.68 6.69
CA ARG A 214 -18.51 -9.80 5.52
C ARG A 214 -17.92 -10.60 4.38
N LEU A 215 -18.56 -10.59 3.24
CA LEU A 215 -18.12 -11.25 2.02
C LEU A 215 -17.86 -10.20 0.94
N ASN A 216 -16.68 -10.24 0.35
CA ASN A 216 -16.34 -9.45 -0.83
C ASN A 216 -15.90 -10.40 -1.95
N ALA A 217 -16.40 -10.20 -3.16
CA ALA A 217 -16.00 -10.96 -4.32
C ALA A 217 -15.87 -10.02 -5.52
N GLY A 218 -14.83 -10.20 -6.33
CA GLY A 218 -14.56 -9.37 -7.49
C GLY A 218 -14.00 -10.15 -8.66
N ILE A 219 -14.31 -9.68 -9.86
CA ILE A 219 -13.72 -10.12 -11.12
C ILE A 219 -13.35 -8.92 -11.96
N GLU A 220 -12.25 -9.02 -12.68
CA GLU A 220 -11.77 -7.99 -13.59
C GLU A 220 -11.16 -8.66 -14.82
N ARG A 221 -11.50 -8.21 -16.03
CA ARG A 221 -11.01 -8.78 -17.28
C ARG A 221 -11.02 -7.78 -18.42
N GLY A 222 -9.98 -7.81 -19.26
CA GLY A 222 -9.84 -7.03 -20.49
C GLY A 222 -8.45 -6.47 -20.67
N ASP A 223 -8.27 -5.56 -21.61
CA ASP A 223 -6.99 -4.93 -21.92
C ASP A 223 -6.93 -3.52 -21.32
N ALA A 224 -5.83 -3.23 -20.62
CA ALA A 224 -5.57 -1.92 -20.02
C ALA A 224 -5.02 -0.93 -21.06
N TYR A 225 -4.98 0.36 -20.70
CA TYR A 225 -4.51 1.45 -21.57
C TYR A 225 -3.10 1.24 -22.16
N ASN A 226 -2.29 0.40 -21.56
CA ASN A 226 -0.92 0.07 -21.98
C ASN A 226 -0.85 -1.25 -22.77
N GLY A 227 -2.00 -1.81 -23.15
CA GLY A 227 -2.13 -3.05 -23.89
C GLY A 227 -1.92 -4.33 -23.06
N ALA A 228 -1.71 -4.21 -21.74
CA ALA A 228 -1.63 -5.38 -20.87
C ALA A 228 -3.01 -6.00 -20.67
N GLY A 229 -3.14 -7.29 -20.98
CA GLY A 229 -4.35 -8.07 -20.71
C GLY A 229 -4.44 -8.41 -19.22
N ILE A 230 -5.62 -8.23 -18.62
CA ILE A 230 -5.90 -8.50 -17.21
C ILE A 230 -6.96 -9.59 -17.08
N ASP A 231 -6.72 -10.61 -16.26
CA ASP A 231 -7.73 -11.54 -15.74
C ASP A 231 -7.51 -11.72 -14.24
N ARG A 232 -8.38 -11.12 -13.41
CA ARG A 232 -8.25 -11.12 -11.96
C ARG A 232 -9.55 -11.58 -11.29
N LYS A 233 -9.41 -12.37 -10.24
CA LYS A 233 -10.54 -12.90 -9.45
C LYS A 233 -10.16 -12.86 -7.99
N THR A 234 -11.04 -12.28 -7.17
CA THR A 234 -10.85 -12.09 -5.73
C THR A 234 -12.05 -12.61 -4.95
N ILE A 235 -11.78 -13.19 -3.80
CA ILE A 235 -12.77 -13.49 -2.78
C ILE A 235 -12.17 -13.21 -1.40
N ALA A 236 -12.92 -12.54 -0.54
CA ALA A 236 -12.56 -12.29 0.84
C ALA A 236 -13.75 -12.56 1.76
N LEU A 237 -13.50 -13.17 2.91
CA LEU A 237 -14.48 -13.46 3.94
C LEU A 237 -13.91 -13.05 5.30
N ALA A 238 -14.63 -12.22 6.03
CA ALA A 238 -14.38 -11.91 7.42
C ALA A 238 -15.56 -12.38 8.28
N VAL A 239 -15.26 -12.97 9.44
CA VAL A 239 -16.26 -13.39 10.41
C VAL A 239 -15.85 -12.96 11.81
N GLU A 240 -16.85 -12.64 12.63
CA GLU A 240 -16.71 -12.32 14.04
C GLU A 240 -17.74 -13.07 14.85
N GLN A 241 -17.32 -13.61 16.00
CA GLN A 241 -18.20 -14.27 16.95
C GLN A 241 -17.87 -13.80 18.37
N PRO A 242 -18.73 -13.04 19.03
CA PRO A 242 -18.68 -12.86 20.47
C PRO A 242 -18.84 -14.23 21.17
N ILE A 243 -17.92 -14.58 22.07
CA ILE A 243 -17.92 -15.86 22.78
C ILE A 243 -18.57 -15.69 24.15
N VAL A 244 -18.12 -14.67 24.87
CA VAL A 244 -18.67 -14.19 26.14
C VAL A 244 -18.51 -12.67 26.17
N GLU A 245 -19.11 -12.02 27.16
CA GLU A 245 -18.96 -10.58 27.31
C GLU A 245 -17.48 -10.16 27.31
N GLY A 246 -17.14 -9.22 26.45
CA GLY A 246 -15.78 -8.70 26.28
C GLY A 246 -14.82 -9.60 25.50
N LEU A 247 -15.17 -10.84 25.13
CA LEU A 247 -14.31 -11.75 24.37
C LEU A 247 -14.91 -12.05 23.00
N THR A 248 -14.22 -11.63 21.95
CA THR A 248 -14.64 -11.85 20.54
C THR A 248 -13.57 -12.65 19.81
N TRP A 249 -13.99 -13.70 19.14
CA TRP A 249 -13.20 -14.40 18.13
C TRP A 249 -13.45 -13.78 16.76
N HIS A 250 -12.40 -13.67 15.95
CA HIS A 250 -12.48 -13.25 14.56
C HIS A 250 -11.63 -14.13 13.65
N ALA A 251 -12.01 -14.20 12.37
CA ALA A 251 -11.19 -14.84 11.36
C ALA A 251 -11.44 -14.18 9.99
N GLU A 252 -10.41 -14.21 9.16
CA GLU A 252 -10.39 -13.63 7.84
C GLU A 252 -9.67 -14.52 6.85
N LEU A 253 -10.16 -14.52 5.62
CA LEU A 253 -9.58 -15.21 4.50
C LEU A 253 -9.66 -14.32 3.26
N VAL A 254 -8.53 -14.10 2.59
CA VAL A 254 -8.46 -13.40 1.29
C VAL A 254 -7.75 -14.28 0.29
N HIS A 255 -8.37 -14.51 -0.85
CA HIS A 255 -7.78 -15.23 -1.96
C HIS A 255 -7.91 -14.44 -3.25
N GLU A 256 -6.80 -14.32 -3.97
CA GLU A 256 -6.76 -13.70 -5.30
C GLU A 256 -5.99 -14.58 -6.28
N ARG A 257 -6.43 -14.56 -7.52
CA ARG A 257 -5.67 -14.99 -8.69
C ARG A 257 -5.69 -13.87 -9.71
N ALA A 258 -4.52 -13.53 -10.23
CA ALA A 258 -4.36 -12.52 -11.25
C ALA A 258 -3.38 -13.00 -12.33
N THR A 259 -3.71 -12.70 -13.58
CA THR A 259 -2.82 -12.87 -14.72
C THR A 259 -2.73 -11.53 -15.44
N LEU A 260 -1.51 -11.08 -15.71
CA LEU A 260 -1.21 -10.00 -16.63
C LEU A 260 -0.51 -10.60 -17.85
N GLU A 261 -0.99 -10.29 -19.04
CA GLU A 261 -0.43 -10.76 -20.31
C GLU A 261 -0.02 -9.57 -21.17
N HIS A 262 0.96 -9.77 -22.03
CA HIS A 262 1.37 -8.76 -23.03
C HIS A 262 1.85 -7.44 -22.40
N GLU A 263 2.41 -7.48 -21.20
CA GLU A 263 2.93 -6.26 -20.57
C GLU A 263 3.97 -5.57 -21.45
N PRO A 264 4.00 -4.21 -21.44
CA PRO A 264 5.05 -3.46 -22.09
C PRO A 264 6.43 -3.77 -21.51
N LEU A 265 7.47 -3.53 -22.33
CA LEU A 265 8.85 -3.62 -21.90
C LEU A 265 9.12 -2.74 -20.68
N TYR A 266 9.90 -3.28 -19.76
CA TYR A 266 10.43 -2.59 -18.62
C TYR A 266 11.88 -2.15 -18.92
N PHE A 267 12.22 -0.89 -18.67
CA PHE A 267 13.48 -0.31 -19.10
C PHE A 267 14.50 -0.16 -17.96
N TYR A 268 15.75 -0.56 -18.26
CA TYR A 268 16.92 -0.27 -17.45
C TYR A 268 17.81 0.74 -18.18
N TRP A 269 18.57 1.50 -17.40
CA TRP A 269 19.46 2.55 -17.90
C TRP A 269 20.93 2.26 -17.63
N ASP A 270 21.27 1.08 -17.11
CA ASP A 270 22.65 0.73 -16.72
C ASP A 270 23.64 0.80 -17.88
N ALA A 271 23.18 0.42 -19.07
CA ALA A 271 23.98 0.43 -20.32
C ALA A 271 23.86 1.74 -21.09
N TYR A 272 23.15 2.73 -20.57
CA TYR A 272 22.86 3.97 -21.29
C TYR A 272 24.11 4.83 -21.50
N GLN A 273 24.37 5.25 -22.74
CA GLN A 273 25.53 6.04 -23.14
C GLN A 273 25.18 7.48 -23.56
N GLY A 274 23.92 7.89 -23.48
CA GLY A 274 23.47 9.22 -23.88
C GLY A 274 23.66 10.27 -22.78
N THR A 275 23.66 11.55 -23.19
CA THR A 275 23.63 12.70 -22.27
C THR A 275 22.21 13.25 -22.09
N ARG A 276 21.30 12.90 -22.97
CA ARG A 276 19.86 13.23 -22.91
C ARG A 276 19.07 11.95 -23.04
N LEU A 277 17.93 11.89 -22.34
CA LEU A 277 17.07 10.73 -22.46
C LEU A 277 16.32 10.72 -23.81
N PRO A 278 16.01 9.52 -24.36
CA PRO A 278 15.08 9.41 -25.46
C PRO A 278 13.75 10.06 -25.09
N ARG A 279 13.07 10.63 -26.08
CA ARG A 279 11.76 11.26 -25.86
C ARG A 279 10.75 10.20 -25.38
N PRO A 280 10.07 10.41 -24.25
CA PRO A 280 9.07 9.44 -23.81
C PRO A 280 7.91 9.37 -24.79
N THR A 281 7.30 8.19 -24.92
CA THR A 281 6.12 7.94 -25.75
C THR A 281 4.98 7.39 -24.88
N SER A 282 3.73 7.62 -25.28
CA SER A 282 2.55 6.96 -24.74
C SER A 282 2.00 5.88 -25.70
N ASP A 283 2.71 5.61 -26.80
CA ASP A 283 2.37 4.56 -27.76
C ASP A 283 2.93 3.20 -27.29
N TYR A 284 2.20 2.55 -26.39
CA TYR A 284 2.60 1.29 -25.79
C TYR A 284 2.58 0.11 -26.78
N ASP A 285 1.84 0.17 -27.89
CA ASP A 285 1.81 -0.88 -28.90
C ASP A 285 3.19 -1.15 -29.52
N LYS A 286 4.09 -0.16 -29.49
CA LYS A 286 5.46 -0.31 -29.98
C LYS A 286 6.37 -1.13 -29.09
N ILE A 287 6.05 -1.18 -27.81
CA ILE A 287 6.89 -1.81 -26.77
C ILE A 287 6.19 -2.96 -26.06
N ARG A 288 4.95 -3.27 -26.41
CA ARG A 288 4.22 -4.45 -25.94
C ARG A 288 4.86 -5.72 -26.49
N VAL A 289 4.99 -6.75 -25.67
CA VAL A 289 5.54 -8.05 -26.09
C VAL A 289 4.48 -9.13 -25.99
N ASP A 290 3.97 -9.57 -27.11
CA ASP A 290 2.99 -10.65 -27.18
C ASP A 290 3.57 -11.96 -26.62
N GLY A 291 2.86 -12.59 -25.67
CA GLY A 291 3.28 -13.83 -25.02
C GLY A 291 4.08 -13.65 -23.72
N ALA A 292 4.47 -12.41 -23.38
CA ALA A 292 4.91 -12.10 -22.02
C ALA A 292 3.73 -12.28 -21.05
N TYR A 293 3.98 -12.81 -19.84
CA TYR A 293 2.93 -12.96 -18.82
C TYR A 293 3.49 -12.89 -17.40
N TYR A 294 2.59 -12.61 -16.48
CA TYR A 294 2.84 -12.61 -15.05
C TYR A 294 1.59 -13.13 -14.33
N GLU A 295 1.70 -14.33 -13.76
CA GLU A 295 0.62 -14.97 -13.02
C GLU A 295 0.90 -14.91 -11.53
N THR A 296 -0.08 -14.52 -10.74
CA THR A 296 0.00 -14.49 -9.29
C THR A 296 -1.18 -15.21 -8.62
N ALA A 297 -0.93 -15.75 -7.45
CA ALA A 297 -1.95 -16.26 -6.56
C ALA A 297 -1.61 -15.91 -5.11
N LEU A 298 -2.50 -15.21 -4.43
CA LEU A 298 -2.43 -14.86 -3.02
C LEU A 298 -3.42 -15.70 -2.23
N LEU A 299 -2.99 -16.21 -1.09
CA LEU A 299 -3.83 -16.68 0.00
C LEU A 299 -3.34 -16.00 1.28
N HIS A 300 -4.20 -15.24 1.92
CA HIS A 300 -3.96 -14.61 3.21
C HIS A 300 -5.04 -15.06 4.19
N ALA A 301 -4.66 -15.44 5.40
CA ALA A 301 -5.59 -15.86 6.42
C ALA A 301 -5.12 -15.39 7.80
N THR A 302 -6.07 -14.92 8.60
CA THR A 302 -5.84 -14.53 9.99
C THR A 302 -6.95 -15.07 10.87
N THR A 303 -6.64 -15.30 12.14
CA THR A 303 -7.61 -15.55 13.19
C THR A 303 -7.09 -15.02 14.51
N GLY A 304 -7.99 -14.65 15.41
CA GLY A 304 -7.56 -14.10 16.69
C GLY A 304 -8.68 -14.01 17.70
N LEU A 305 -8.27 -13.61 18.89
CA LEU A 305 -9.12 -13.33 20.03
C LEU A 305 -8.86 -11.91 20.50
N ASN A 306 -9.90 -11.11 20.61
CA ASN A 306 -9.86 -9.81 21.27
C ASN A 306 -10.61 -9.91 22.59
N TRP A 307 -9.92 -9.63 23.67
CA TRP A 307 -10.49 -9.74 25.01
C TRP A 307 -10.41 -8.41 25.75
N ARG A 308 -11.54 -7.79 26.01
CA ARG A 308 -11.69 -6.68 26.95
C ARG A 308 -11.86 -7.28 28.34
N ILE A 309 -10.76 -7.35 29.10
CA ILE A 309 -10.72 -7.97 30.42
C ILE A 309 -11.56 -7.15 31.41
N ASP A 310 -11.36 -5.83 31.39
CA ASP A 310 -12.14 -4.85 32.13
C ASP A 310 -12.09 -3.48 31.42
N GLU A 311 -12.45 -2.39 32.08
CA GLU A 311 -12.43 -1.01 31.54
C GLU A 311 -11.02 -0.48 31.29
N ARG A 312 -10.01 -1.08 31.91
CA ARG A 312 -8.61 -0.63 31.91
C ARG A 312 -7.68 -1.58 31.15
N TRP A 313 -8.04 -2.84 31.00
CA TRP A 313 -7.18 -3.87 30.44
C TRP A 313 -7.83 -4.61 29.27
N SER A 314 -7.07 -4.78 28.24
CA SER A 314 -7.43 -5.62 27.08
C SER A 314 -6.25 -6.47 26.64
N ALA A 315 -6.54 -7.59 26.01
CA ALA A 315 -5.56 -8.47 25.39
C ALA A 315 -6.02 -8.88 23.99
N ALA A 316 -5.07 -9.05 23.07
CA ALA A 316 -5.32 -9.55 21.73
C ALA A 316 -4.30 -10.64 21.39
N LEU A 317 -4.79 -11.78 20.95
CA LEU A 317 -3.99 -12.87 20.38
C LEU A 317 -4.32 -12.96 18.90
N SER A 318 -3.31 -12.83 18.04
CA SER A 318 -3.45 -12.92 16.59
C SER A 318 -2.54 -14.02 16.05
N VAL A 319 -3.07 -14.81 15.15
CA VAL A 319 -2.36 -15.84 14.38
C VAL A 319 -2.70 -15.65 12.93
N GLY A 320 -1.71 -15.55 12.07
CA GLY A 320 -1.98 -15.38 10.66
C GLY A 320 -0.80 -15.70 9.76
N GLY A 321 -1.05 -15.65 8.48
CA GLY A 321 -0.02 -15.82 7.48
C GLY A 321 -0.51 -15.61 6.07
N SER A 322 0.42 -15.55 5.15
CA SER A 322 0.14 -15.47 3.73
C SER A 322 1.00 -16.43 2.94
N ARG A 323 0.48 -16.85 1.81
CA ARG A 323 1.18 -17.58 0.78
C ARG A 323 0.95 -16.89 -0.55
N ARG A 324 2.03 -16.49 -1.18
CA ARG A 324 2.00 -15.89 -2.52
C ARG A 324 2.80 -16.75 -3.47
N ARG A 325 2.21 -17.05 -4.61
CA ARG A 325 2.89 -17.73 -5.72
C ARG A 325 2.89 -16.80 -6.92
N HIS A 326 3.99 -16.75 -7.63
CA HIS A 326 4.02 -16.18 -8.97
C HIS A 326 4.81 -17.08 -9.94
N THR A 327 4.48 -16.94 -11.22
CA THR A 327 5.23 -17.45 -12.36
C THR A 327 5.23 -16.38 -13.42
N SER A 328 6.36 -16.11 -14.02
CA SER A 328 6.48 -15.04 -15.00
C SER A 328 7.39 -15.39 -16.16
N HIS A 329 7.05 -14.84 -17.31
CA HIS A 329 7.87 -14.76 -18.49
C HIS A 329 7.85 -13.28 -18.91
N LYS A 330 8.78 -12.51 -18.35
CA LYS A 330 8.77 -11.05 -18.42
C LYS A 330 9.91 -10.55 -19.29
N MET A 331 9.63 -9.49 -20.04
CA MET A 331 10.59 -8.87 -20.95
C MET A 331 11.07 -7.54 -20.42
N PHE A 332 12.36 -7.35 -20.52
CA PHE A 332 13.07 -6.14 -20.12
C PHE A 332 13.92 -5.62 -21.27
N ALA A 333 14.33 -4.38 -21.21
CA ALA A 333 15.21 -3.79 -22.19
C ALA A 333 16.20 -2.82 -21.55
N ASN A 334 17.48 -2.91 -21.89
CA ASN A 334 18.49 -1.90 -21.58
C ASN A 334 18.46 -0.83 -22.66
N LEU A 335 18.06 0.39 -22.32
CA LEU A 335 18.18 1.53 -23.20
C LEU A 335 19.66 1.86 -23.44
N LEU A 336 20.03 2.12 -24.67
CA LEU A 336 21.43 2.29 -25.09
C LEU A 336 21.79 3.73 -25.42
N ASN A 337 20.89 4.50 -26.04
CA ASN A 337 21.20 5.83 -26.56
C ASN A 337 20.00 6.76 -26.68
N GLU A 338 20.24 8.00 -27.05
CA GLU A 338 19.23 9.06 -27.22
C GLU A 338 18.23 8.78 -28.36
N ALA A 339 18.61 7.94 -29.34
CA ALA A 339 17.72 7.54 -30.43
C ALA A 339 16.66 6.50 -29.99
N GLY A 340 16.74 5.99 -28.75
CA GLY A 340 15.79 5.03 -28.21
C GLY A 340 16.09 3.59 -28.57
N ASP A 341 17.29 3.26 -29.05
CA ASP A 341 17.70 1.89 -29.27
C ASP A 341 17.86 1.15 -27.95
N TYR A 342 17.50 -0.12 -27.92
CA TYR A 342 17.60 -0.96 -26.72
C TYR A 342 18.05 -2.38 -27.06
N ALA A 343 18.69 -3.02 -26.08
CA ALA A 343 18.94 -4.48 -26.08
C ALA A 343 17.92 -5.13 -25.12
N GLY A 344 17.02 -5.93 -25.67
CA GLY A 344 15.97 -6.63 -24.97
C GLY A 344 16.45 -7.99 -24.45
N PHE A 345 15.88 -8.42 -23.32
CA PHE A 345 16.12 -9.74 -22.75
C PHE A 345 14.87 -10.27 -22.05
N ALA A 346 14.75 -11.60 -22.05
CA ALA A 346 13.72 -12.31 -21.34
C ALA A 346 14.20 -12.72 -19.95
N TYR A 347 13.32 -12.66 -18.96
CA TYR A 347 13.56 -13.19 -17.63
C TYR A 347 12.41 -14.09 -17.18
N ASP A 348 12.74 -15.33 -16.99
CA ASP A 348 11.81 -16.38 -16.58
C ASP A 348 12.06 -16.75 -15.14
N PHE A 349 11.07 -16.63 -14.28
CA PHE A 349 11.18 -17.03 -12.90
C PHE A 349 9.85 -17.41 -12.27
N GLY A 350 9.93 -18.23 -11.23
CA GLY A 350 8.79 -18.55 -10.39
C GLY A 350 9.20 -18.55 -8.93
N ALA A 351 8.29 -18.18 -8.05
CA ALA A 351 8.53 -18.27 -6.62
C ALA A 351 7.25 -18.56 -5.83
N VAL A 352 7.45 -19.08 -4.63
CA VAL A 352 6.43 -19.16 -3.59
C VAL A 352 6.99 -18.50 -2.34
N LEU A 353 6.37 -17.43 -1.91
CA LEU A 353 6.71 -16.72 -0.68
C LEU A 353 5.65 -17.04 0.38
N ARG A 354 6.10 -17.30 1.60
CA ARG A 354 5.22 -17.62 2.74
C ARG A 354 5.67 -16.87 3.95
N ASN A 355 4.71 -16.40 4.73
CA ASN A 355 4.97 -15.89 6.06
C ASN A 355 3.93 -16.40 7.05
N SER A 356 4.27 -16.36 8.32
CA SER A 356 3.38 -16.64 9.43
C SER A 356 3.77 -15.79 10.62
N VAL A 357 2.79 -15.42 11.43
CA VAL A 357 2.99 -14.69 12.68
C VAL A 357 2.06 -15.20 13.76
N VAL A 358 2.57 -15.21 14.99
CA VAL A 358 1.80 -15.28 16.22
C VAL A 358 2.16 -14.07 17.03
N GLN A 359 1.19 -13.28 17.47
CA GLN A 359 1.39 -12.07 18.26
C GLN A 359 0.42 -12.02 19.42
N LEU A 360 0.93 -11.69 20.59
CA LEU A 360 0.17 -11.35 21.80
C LEU A 360 0.41 -9.88 22.09
N LEU A 361 -0.67 -9.14 22.31
CA LEU A 361 -0.69 -7.76 22.79
C LEU A 361 -1.51 -7.67 24.07
N VAL A 362 -1.04 -6.93 25.05
CA VAL A 362 -1.77 -6.58 26.28
C VAL A 362 -1.69 -5.08 26.45
N ASN A 363 -2.82 -4.41 26.47
CA ASN A 363 -2.93 -2.98 26.73
C ASN A 363 -3.51 -2.74 28.12
N GLY A 364 -2.94 -1.78 28.84
CA GLY A 364 -3.38 -1.45 30.18
C GLY A 364 -3.37 0.05 30.44
N ARG A 365 -4.25 0.50 31.34
CA ARG A 365 -4.27 1.87 31.85
C ARG A 365 -4.10 1.89 33.36
N VAL A 366 -3.13 2.65 33.85
CA VAL A 366 -2.81 2.79 35.28
C VAL A 366 -2.61 4.26 35.58
N ASP A 367 -3.12 4.71 36.72
CA ASP A 367 -2.92 6.09 37.19
C ASP A 367 -1.96 6.08 38.38
N THR A 368 -0.88 6.87 38.34
CA THR A 368 0.05 7.08 39.45
C THR A 368 0.08 8.56 39.80
N GLY A 369 -0.75 8.93 40.79
CA GLY A 369 -0.95 10.33 41.16
C GLY A 369 -1.54 11.14 39.97
N PRO A 370 -0.85 12.22 39.51
CA PRO A 370 -1.33 13.06 38.40
C PRO A 370 -0.99 12.49 37.01
N VAL A 371 -0.31 11.34 36.92
CA VAL A 371 0.15 10.78 35.67
C VAL A 371 -0.71 9.57 35.31
N THR A 372 -1.29 9.60 34.09
CA THR A 372 -1.92 8.42 33.48
C THR A 372 -0.91 7.72 32.61
N HIS A 373 -0.78 6.42 32.78
CA HIS A 373 0.04 5.50 31.99
C HIS A 373 -0.85 4.67 31.05
N ALA A 374 -0.60 4.74 29.75
CA ALA A 374 -1.15 3.77 28.80
C ALA A 374 -0.02 2.80 28.39
N LEU A 375 -0.09 1.60 28.98
CA LEU A 375 0.93 0.56 28.86
C LEU A 375 0.60 -0.38 27.71
N VAL A 376 1.60 -0.77 26.96
CA VAL A 376 1.52 -1.84 25.96
C VAL A 376 2.63 -2.85 26.20
N PHE A 377 2.26 -4.11 26.34
CA PHE A 377 3.18 -5.24 26.39
C PHE A 377 2.89 -6.17 25.22
N GLY A 378 3.93 -6.66 24.57
CA GLY A 378 3.73 -7.59 23.48
C GLY A 378 4.86 -8.56 23.27
N ALA A 379 4.50 -9.67 22.64
CA ALA A 379 5.44 -10.66 22.16
C ALA A 379 4.99 -11.15 20.77
N SER A 380 5.94 -11.42 19.89
CA SER A 380 5.65 -11.96 18.56
C SER A 380 6.71 -12.95 18.11
N VAL A 381 6.24 -13.93 17.34
CA VAL A 381 7.10 -14.85 16.58
C VAL A 381 6.65 -14.80 15.14
N GLN A 382 7.57 -14.46 14.26
CA GLN A 382 7.35 -14.40 12.82
C GLN A 382 8.33 -15.29 12.10
N ARG A 383 7.86 -15.95 11.05
CA ARG A 383 8.70 -16.69 10.11
C ARG A 383 8.28 -16.35 8.69
N SER A 384 9.27 -16.08 7.85
CA SER A 384 9.10 -15.95 6.41
C SER A 384 10.06 -16.90 5.70
N TRP A 385 9.58 -17.59 4.67
CA TRP A 385 10.45 -18.41 3.83
C TRP A 385 9.96 -18.40 2.40
N ASP A 386 10.89 -18.55 1.48
CA ASP A 386 10.62 -18.55 0.05
C ASP A 386 11.23 -19.78 -0.64
N GLN A 387 10.72 -20.03 -1.82
CA GLN A 387 11.19 -21.02 -2.75
C GLN A 387 11.22 -20.37 -4.11
N TRP A 388 12.39 -20.33 -4.74
CA TRP A 388 12.57 -19.81 -6.08
C TRP A 388 12.68 -20.94 -7.09
N SER A 389 12.44 -20.65 -8.37
CA SER A 389 12.67 -21.63 -9.44
C SER A 389 14.15 -22.02 -9.47
N LYS A 390 14.40 -23.33 -9.69
CA LYS A 390 15.75 -23.89 -9.77
C LYS A 390 16.55 -23.34 -10.94
N ALA A 391 15.86 -22.99 -12.01
CA ALA A 391 16.44 -22.41 -13.19
C ALA A 391 15.92 -20.99 -13.40
N PHE A 392 16.85 -20.08 -13.62
CA PHE A 392 16.59 -18.73 -14.09
C PHE A 392 17.13 -18.66 -15.51
N TYR A 393 16.35 -18.09 -16.41
CA TYR A 393 16.78 -17.92 -17.77
C TYR A 393 16.86 -16.43 -18.09
N TRP A 394 18.09 -15.98 -18.30
CA TRP A 394 18.37 -14.71 -18.90
C TRP A 394 18.83 -14.94 -20.33
N SER A 395 18.18 -14.29 -21.27
CA SER A 395 18.62 -14.33 -22.65
C SER A 395 18.58 -12.93 -23.25
N ASN A 396 19.62 -12.54 -23.94
CA ASN A 396 19.62 -11.36 -24.80
C ASN A 396 19.04 -11.80 -26.15
N ASP A 397 17.72 -11.76 -26.25
CA ASP A 397 17.06 -12.45 -27.38
C ASP A 397 16.70 -11.48 -28.50
N PHE A 398 16.70 -10.16 -28.28
CA PHE A 398 16.26 -9.21 -29.28
C PHE A 398 16.78 -7.80 -29.06
N ASP A 399 16.97 -7.09 -30.17
CA ASP A 399 17.21 -5.67 -30.18
C ASP A 399 15.98 -4.93 -30.73
N GLY A 400 15.80 -3.68 -30.34
CA GLY A 400 14.67 -2.89 -30.81
C GLY A 400 14.90 -1.40 -30.66
N ASN A 401 13.84 -0.67 -30.91
CA ASN A 401 13.84 0.78 -30.77
C ASN A 401 12.49 1.23 -30.19
N LEU A 402 12.54 2.15 -29.25
CA LEU A 402 11.38 2.68 -28.51
C LEU A 402 10.25 3.20 -29.42
N TYR A 403 10.58 3.63 -30.63
CA TYR A 403 9.64 4.26 -31.57
C TYR A 403 9.22 3.34 -32.73
N ARG A 404 9.64 2.09 -32.69
CA ARG A 404 9.30 1.10 -33.72
C ARG A 404 8.55 -0.08 -33.10
N PRO A 405 7.54 -0.64 -33.82
CA PRO A 405 6.84 -1.81 -33.30
C PRO A 405 7.79 -2.96 -33.00
N GLN A 406 7.59 -3.58 -31.85
CA GLN A 406 8.34 -4.77 -31.44
C GLN A 406 7.78 -5.99 -32.16
N SER A 407 8.69 -6.80 -32.75
CA SER A 407 8.35 -8.04 -33.44
C SER A 407 8.78 -9.31 -32.70
N PHE A 408 9.46 -9.17 -31.58
CA PHE A 408 9.90 -10.30 -30.78
C PHE A 408 8.69 -11.05 -30.22
N ARG A 409 8.77 -12.41 -30.28
CA ARG A 409 7.77 -13.29 -29.65
C ARG A 409 8.51 -14.37 -28.88
N PRO A 410 8.28 -14.47 -27.58
CA PRO A 410 8.91 -15.50 -26.79
C PRO A 410 8.42 -16.89 -27.24
N THR A 411 9.35 -17.79 -27.49
CA THR A 411 9.07 -19.15 -27.94
C THR A 411 9.27 -20.19 -26.85
N ARG A 412 9.85 -19.79 -25.72
CA ARG A 412 10.25 -20.67 -24.64
C ARG A 412 9.14 -20.85 -23.62
N ARG A 413 9.00 -22.08 -23.10
CA ARG A 413 8.23 -22.36 -21.90
C ARG A 413 9.20 -22.64 -20.75
N PRO A 414 9.34 -21.73 -19.77
CA PRO A 414 10.27 -21.90 -18.68
C PRO A 414 9.90 -23.07 -17.77
N ASP A 415 10.92 -23.70 -17.17
CA ASP A 415 10.71 -24.65 -16.08
C ASP A 415 10.66 -23.91 -14.75
N TYR A 416 9.48 -23.91 -14.13
CA TYR A 416 9.22 -23.30 -12.82
C TYR A 416 9.34 -24.28 -11.65
N SER A 417 10.06 -25.40 -11.81
CA SER A 417 10.32 -26.30 -10.69
C SER A 417 11.05 -25.55 -9.58
N LEU A 418 10.52 -25.63 -8.36
CA LEU A 418 11.00 -24.85 -7.22
C LEU A 418 12.13 -25.58 -6.49
N ALA A 419 13.10 -24.79 -5.99
CA ALA A 419 14.04 -25.26 -4.97
C ALA A 419 13.29 -25.65 -3.68
N PRO A 420 13.84 -26.54 -2.83
CA PRO A 420 13.19 -26.93 -1.57
C PRO A 420 12.87 -25.72 -0.67
N VAL A 421 13.86 -24.89 -0.39
CA VAL A 421 13.76 -23.58 0.30
C VAL A 421 14.93 -22.74 -0.17
N SER A 422 14.72 -21.48 -0.45
CA SER A 422 15.78 -20.55 -0.88
C SER A 422 16.18 -19.58 0.22
N ALA A 423 15.24 -19.13 1.04
CA ALA A 423 15.53 -18.33 2.24
C ALA A 423 14.59 -18.70 3.40
N ASP A 424 15.10 -18.59 4.63
CA ASP A 424 14.34 -18.79 5.87
C ASP A 424 14.70 -17.66 6.85
N LEU A 425 13.74 -16.78 7.11
CA LEU A 425 13.86 -15.66 8.05
C LEU A 425 13.02 -15.96 9.27
N ARG A 426 13.59 -15.74 10.45
CA ARG A 426 12.89 -15.90 11.74
C ARG A 426 13.13 -14.68 12.60
N GLN A 427 12.06 -14.15 13.15
CA GLN A 427 12.08 -13.03 14.08
C GLN A 427 11.29 -13.40 15.33
N LYS A 428 11.90 -13.21 16.49
CA LYS A 428 11.22 -13.25 17.79
C LYS A 428 11.36 -11.88 18.42
N ALA A 429 10.31 -11.33 18.96
CA ALA A 429 10.36 -10.03 19.60
C ALA A 429 9.55 -9.99 20.88
N VAL A 430 10.04 -9.20 21.82
CA VAL A 430 9.30 -8.73 22.98
C VAL A 430 9.39 -7.21 23.01
N PHE A 431 8.30 -6.55 23.40
CA PHE A 431 8.27 -5.10 23.42
C PHE A 431 7.38 -4.57 24.53
N VAL A 432 7.73 -3.38 25.00
CA VAL A 432 6.99 -2.63 26.00
C VAL A 432 6.99 -1.16 25.63
N SER A 433 5.86 -0.50 25.82
CA SER A 433 5.78 0.96 25.78
C SER A 433 4.90 1.50 26.88
N ASP A 434 5.21 2.72 27.28
CA ASP A 434 4.41 3.53 28.19
C ASP A 434 4.15 4.88 27.54
N THR A 435 2.88 5.23 27.39
CA THR A 435 2.46 6.57 27.02
C THR A 435 2.02 7.28 28.29
N LEU A 436 2.91 8.14 28.80
CA LEU A 436 2.68 8.94 29.99
C LEU A 436 1.91 10.22 29.63
N GLN A 437 0.79 10.44 30.26
CA GLN A 437 0.03 11.68 30.12
C GLN A 437 0.16 12.53 31.42
N PHE A 438 0.66 13.75 31.25
CA PHE A 438 0.85 14.73 32.32
C PHE A 438 -0.17 15.87 32.12
N GLY A 439 -1.28 15.79 32.88
CA GLY A 439 -2.41 16.71 32.68
C GLY A 439 -2.98 16.64 31.25
N ASP A 440 -3.47 17.76 30.75
CA ASP A 440 -4.17 17.84 29.47
C ASP A 440 -3.25 18.16 28.27
N HIS A 441 -2.04 18.68 28.57
CA HIS A 441 -1.17 19.28 27.55
C HIS A 441 0.01 18.40 27.14
N TRP A 442 0.53 17.55 28.01
CA TRP A 442 1.78 16.83 27.75
C TRP A 442 1.58 15.33 27.71
N ARG A 443 2.17 14.71 26.68
CA ARG A 443 2.31 13.25 26.60
C ARG A 443 3.74 12.90 26.22
N ALA A 444 4.27 11.85 26.83
CA ALA A 444 5.56 11.27 26.46
C ALA A 444 5.37 9.78 26.12
N ILE A 445 5.99 9.31 25.09
CA ILE A 445 6.03 7.89 24.71
C ILE A 445 7.44 7.38 24.93
N LEU A 446 7.55 6.32 25.72
CA LEU A 446 8.79 5.59 25.94
C LEU A 446 8.56 4.13 25.54
N GLY A 447 9.27 3.65 24.55
CA GLY A 447 9.13 2.28 24.07
C GLY A 447 10.47 1.62 23.82
N ALA A 448 10.54 0.31 24.02
CA ALA A 448 11.67 -0.51 23.65
C ALA A 448 11.19 -1.84 23.07
N ARG A 449 11.82 -2.28 22.00
CA ARG A 449 11.59 -3.56 21.37
C ARG A 449 12.90 -4.32 21.26
N HIS A 450 12.93 -5.51 21.83
CA HIS A 450 14.04 -6.45 21.68
C HIS A 450 13.69 -7.48 20.62
N VAL A 451 14.57 -7.64 19.62
CA VAL A 451 14.39 -8.56 18.51
C VAL A 451 15.55 -9.53 18.42
N ASP A 452 15.29 -10.82 18.38
CA ASP A 452 16.20 -11.88 17.95
C ASP A 452 15.85 -12.22 16.49
N TYR A 453 16.77 -11.96 15.58
CA TYR A 453 16.59 -12.12 14.14
C TYR A 453 17.60 -13.13 13.58
N GLN A 454 17.12 -14.04 12.76
CA GLN A 454 17.92 -15.00 12.02
C GLN A 454 17.51 -15.00 10.55
N GLN A 455 18.47 -14.84 9.68
CA GLN A 455 18.34 -15.04 8.23
C GLN A 455 19.25 -16.20 7.80
N ARG A 456 18.74 -17.06 6.95
CA ARG A 456 19.47 -18.11 6.28
C ARG A 456 19.09 -18.09 4.80
N ASP A 457 20.08 -17.95 3.95
CA ASP A 457 19.95 -18.13 2.51
C ASP A 457 20.52 -19.49 2.17
N LEU A 458 19.75 -20.28 1.44
CA LEU A 458 19.98 -21.70 1.22
C LEU A 458 20.27 -21.94 -0.26
N ASP A 459 21.13 -22.89 -0.54
CA ASP A 459 21.34 -23.39 -1.90
C ASP A 459 20.16 -24.27 -2.39
N GLY A 460 20.25 -24.73 -3.62
CA GLY A 460 19.18 -25.50 -4.26
C GLY A 460 18.84 -26.84 -3.59
N ASP A 461 19.69 -27.37 -2.73
CA ASP A 461 19.47 -28.62 -1.95
C ASP A 461 19.04 -28.34 -0.49
N ALA A 462 18.86 -27.08 -0.15
CA ALA A 462 18.47 -26.58 1.17
C ALA A 462 19.58 -26.65 2.24
N SER A 463 20.83 -26.78 1.86
CA SER A 463 21.97 -26.53 2.75
C SER A 463 22.15 -25.04 2.98
N VAL A 464 22.79 -24.64 4.07
CA VAL A 464 23.05 -23.22 4.35
C VAL A 464 24.22 -22.75 3.51
N ASP A 465 23.95 -21.82 2.60
CA ASP A 465 24.95 -21.15 1.77
C ASP A 465 25.51 -19.93 2.50
N SER A 466 24.62 -19.08 3.04
CA SER A 466 25.00 -17.89 3.79
C SER A 466 23.92 -17.53 4.81
N GLY A 467 24.26 -16.66 5.73
CA GLY A 467 23.29 -16.12 6.70
C GLY A 467 23.93 -15.51 7.92
N TYR A 468 23.07 -14.98 8.78
CA TYR A 468 23.50 -14.40 10.05
C TYR A 468 22.41 -14.52 11.11
N ARG A 469 22.83 -14.34 12.37
CA ARG A 469 21.94 -14.14 13.51
C ARG A 469 22.36 -12.90 14.27
N THR A 470 21.40 -12.07 14.65
CA THR A 470 21.65 -10.86 15.45
C THR A 470 20.52 -10.64 16.42
N SER A 471 20.80 -9.94 17.51
CA SER A 471 19.79 -9.43 18.42
C SER A 471 20.04 -7.95 18.68
N VAL A 472 18.98 -7.18 18.76
CA VAL A 472 19.06 -5.73 18.98
C VAL A 472 17.86 -5.26 19.79
N THR A 473 18.10 -4.22 20.59
CA THR A 473 17.03 -3.47 21.26
C THR A 473 16.94 -2.10 20.63
N THR A 474 15.79 -1.79 20.03
CA THR A 474 15.52 -0.50 19.38
C THR A 474 14.59 0.35 20.25
N PRO A 475 14.99 1.56 20.63
CA PRO A 475 14.16 2.48 21.39
C PRO A 475 13.22 3.26 20.47
N THR A 476 12.10 3.70 21.05
CA THR A 476 11.24 4.75 20.50
C THR A 476 10.94 5.74 21.63
N VAL A 477 11.19 7.01 21.35
CA VAL A 477 10.90 8.09 22.29
C VAL A 477 10.16 9.18 21.55
N ALA A 478 9.07 9.66 22.14
CA ALA A 478 8.36 10.81 21.59
C ALA A 478 7.81 11.71 22.70
N LEU A 479 7.70 12.99 22.38
CA LEU A 479 7.10 14.00 23.23
C LEU A 479 6.04 14.72 22.42
N ILE A 480 4.85 14.88 23.01
CA ILE A 480 3.72 15.61 22.40
C ILE A 480 3.34 16.74 23.36
N TYR A 481 3.16 17.93 22.80
CA TYR A 481 2.63 19.09 23.51
C TYR A 481 1.37 19.59 22.80
N LYS A 482 0.27 19.64 23.54
CA LYS A 482 -1.02 20.15 23.07
C LYS A 482 -1.31 21.49 23.77
N PRO A 483 -0.98 22.64 23.13
CA PRO A 483 -1.32 23.94 23.71
C PRO A 483 -2.85 24.14 23.82
N ILE A 484 -3.59 23.56 22.91
CA ILE A 484 -5.05 23.44 22.85
C ILE A 484 -5.43 22.10 22.24
N ASP A 485 -6.67 21.66 22.35
CA ASP A 485 -7.14 20.35 21.90
C ASP A 485 -6.97 20.11 20.40
N ASP A 486 -7.10 21.18 19.59
CA ASP A 486 -7.01 21.15 18.14
C ASP A 486 -5.57 21.17 17.59
N VAL A 487 -4.55 21.35 18.45
CA VAL A 487 -3.14 21.51 18.03
C VAL A 487 -2.26 20.51 18.77
N SER A 488 -1.44 19.81 18.02
CA SER A 488 -0.43 18.88 18.54
C SER A 488 0.93 19.22 17.96
N LEU A 489 1.90 19.54 18.81
CA LEU A 489 3.31 19.70 18.48
C LEU A 489 4.04 18.47 18.99
N TYR A 490 4.94 17.89 18.19
CA TYR A 490 5.64 16.68 18.62
C TYR A 490 7.10 16.65 18.18
N ALA A 491 7.89 15.88 18.94
CA ALA A 491 9.23 15.46 18.58
C ALA A 491 9.34 13.96 18.80
N SER A 492 9.96 13.23 17.88
CA SER A 492 10.17 11.79 18.02
C SER A 492 11.56 11.35 17.56
N TYR A 493 12.01 10.27 18.20
CA TYR A 493 13.22 9.52 17.86
C TYR A 493 12.87 8.04 17.78
N VAL A 494 13.23 7.40 16.66
CA VAL A 494 12.97 5.98 16.40
C VAL A 494 14.21 5.33 15.83
N GLU A 495 14.53 4.13 16.31
CA GLU A 495 15.50 3.23 15.67
C GLU A 495 14.81 2.02 15.06
N ALA A 496 15.36 1.51 13.98
CA ALA A 496 14.94 0.26 13.36
C ALA A 496 16.14 -0.53 12.86
N LEU A 497 16.07 -1.85 12.99
CA LEU A 497 17.06 -2.76 12.41
C LEU A 497 16.65 -3.09 10.98
N GLU A 498 17.55 -2.83 10.02
CA GLU A 498 17.39 -3.22 8.63
C GLU A 498 18.09 -4.55 8.35
N PRO A 499 17.47 -5.49 7.59
CA PRO A 499 18.15 -6.70 7.15
C PRO A 499 19.33 -6.35 6.22
N GLY A 500 20.38 -7.13 6.30
CA GLY A 500 21.42 -7.11 5.30
C GLY A 500 20.90 -7.70 3.99
N SER A 501 21.16 -7.03 2.88
CA SER A 501 20.79 -7.55 1.56
C SER A 501 21.68 -8.71 1.17
N ARG A 502 21.13 -9.72 0.49
CA ARG A 502 21.93 -10.68 -0.27
C ARG A 502 22.44 -10.02 -1.55
N VAL A 503 23.69 -10.14 -1.83
CA VAL A 503 24.31 -9.63 -3.07
C VAL A 503 23.84 -10.50 -4.23
N GLY A 504 23.22 -9.88 -5.23
CA GLY A 504 22.65 -10.58 -6.39
C GLY A 504 23.70 -11.40 -7.14
N THR A 505 23.30 -12.60 -7.55
CA THR A 505 24.14 -13.50 -8.35
C THR A 505 23.95 -13.31 -9.86
N ASP A 506 22.94 -12.57 -10.23
CA ASP A 506 22.43 -12.33 -11.57
C ASP A 506 22.68 -10.90 -12.09
N ALA A 507 23.39 -10.08 -11.29
CA ALA A 507 23.73 -8.72 -11.69
C ALA A 507 24.70 -8.67 -12.88
N LEU A 508 24.52 -7.71 -13.77
CA LEU A 508 25.40 -7.44 -14.90
C LEU A 508 25.93 -5.99 -14.84
N PRO A 509 27.25 -5.77 -14.79
CA PRO A 509 28.30 -6.77 -14.56
C PRO A 509 28.19 -7.46 -13.21
N ALA A 510 28.67 -8.71 -13.11
CA ALA A 510 28.56 -9.51 -11.92
C ALA A 510 29.27 -8.88 -10.72
N TYR A 511 28.75 -9.08 -9.52
CA TYR A 511 29.44 -8.75 -8.29
C TYR A 511 30.51 -9.78 -7.94
N ALA A 512 31.66 -9.32 -7.54
CA ALA A 512 32.74 -10.21 -7.06
C ALA A 512 32.39 -10.91 -5.74
N ASN A 513 31.51 -10.30 -4.94
CA ASN A 513 30.95 -10.86 -3.72
C ASN A 513 29.51 -11.38 -3.89
N ALA A 514 29.12 -11.77 -5.11
CA ALA A 514 27.82 -12.37 -5.39
C ALA A 514 27.49 -13.51 -4.42
N GLY A 515 26.23 -13.59 -3.97
CA GLY A 515 25.74 -14.60 -3.03
C GLY A 515 26.03 -14.30 -1.55
N SER A 516 26.94 -13.38 -1.21
CA SER A 516 27.19 -13.00 0.19
C SER A 516 25.99 -12.22 0.77
N VAL A 517 25.80 -12.30 2.10
CA VAL A 517 24.81 -11.50 2.83
C VAL A 517 25.54 -10.39 3.57
N LEU A 518 25.12 -9.15 3.33
CA LEU A 518 25.65 -7.98 4.03
C LEU A 518 25.16 -7.96 5.48
N ALA A 519 25.93 -7.32 6.37
CA ALA A 519 25.54 -7.22 7.76
C ALA A 519 24.26 -6.38 7.93
N PRO A 520 23.40 -6.65 8.94
CA PRO A 520 22.29 -5.78 9.27
C PRO A 520 22.76 -4.44 9.80
N THR A 521 22.00 -3.38 9.56
CA THR A 521 22.30 -2.01 10.01
C THR A 521 21.17 -1.45 10.86
N VAL A 522 21.51 -0.54 11.79
CA VAL A 522 20.53 0.22 12.57
C VAL A 522 20.35 1.57 11.91
N SER A 523 19.13 1.83 11.46
CA SER A 523 18.72 3.13 10.94
C SER A 523 18.10 3.98 12.04
N LYS A 524 18.25 5.31 11.94
CA LYS A 524 17.79 6.29 12.92
C LYS A 524 16.93 7.34 12.28
N GLN A 525 15.85 7.73 12.96
CA GLN A 525 14.98 8.82 12.54
C GLN A 525 14.75 9.81 13.65
N TYR A 526 14.86 11.09 13.30
CA TYR A 526 14.45 12.23 14.08
C TYR A 526 13.34 12.95 13.35
N GLU A 527 12.24 13.26 14.02
CA GLU A 527 11.13 13.99 13.42
C GLU A 527 10.62 15.03 14.41
N LEU A 528 10.37 16.25 13.89
CA LEU A 528 9.72 17.34 14.60
C LEU A 528 8.52 17.77 13.77
N GLY A 529 7.32 17.79 14.35
CA GLY A 529 6.13 18.10 13.57
C GLY A 529 5.06 18.86 14.35
N ALA A 530 4.10 19.35 13.59
CA ALA A 530 2.90 19.99 14.07
C ALA A 530 1.68 19.49 13.31
N LYS A 531 0.58 19.30 14.03
CA LYS A 531 -0.73 18.91 13.50
C LYS A 531 -1.77 19.85 14.04
N LEU A 532 -2.68 20.28 13.19
CA LEU A 532 -3.77 21.17 13.54
C LEU A 532 -5.02 20.73 12.81
N GLN A 533 -6.13 20.61 13.52
CA GLN A 533 -7.45 20.50 12.92
C GLN A 533 -8.43 21.34 13.69
N SER A 534 -8.93 22.41 13.07
CA SER A 534 -9.91 23.29 13.65
C SER A 534 -10.98 23.64 12.63
N GLY A 535 -12.22 23.29 12.90
CA GLY A 535 -13.35 23.52 12.02
C GLY A 535 -13.14 22.90 10.64
N ARG A 536 -13.02 23.75 9.62
CA ARG A 536 -12.85 23.35 8.21
C ARG A 536 -11.38 23.38 7.75
N PHE A 537 -10.43 23.40 8.64
CA PHE A 537 -9.01 23.46 8.32
C PHE A 537 -8.26 22.33 9.00
N ALA A 538 -7.46 21.59 8.23
CA ALA A 538 -6.53 20.59 8.72
C ALA A 538 -5.15 20.81 8.12
N LEU A 539 -4.11 20.65 8.95
CA LEU A 539 -2.71 20.81 8.56
C LEU A 539 -1.84 19.80 9.30
N THR A 540 -0.94 19.17 8.57
CA THR A 540 0.19 18.42 9.16
C THR A 540 1.48 18.91 8.52
N THR A 541 2.50 19.08 9.35
CA THR A 541 3.85 19.42 8.90
C THR A 541 4.86 18.62 9.70
N ALA A 542 5.93 18.15 9.04
CA ALA A 542 6.99 17.41 9.66
C ALA A 542 8.35 17.75 9.04
N ALA A 543 9.29 18.15 9.88
CA ALA A 543 10.71 18.18 9.53
C ALA A 543 11.34 16.86 9.99
N PHE A 544 12.04 16.17 9.09
CA PHE A 544 12.58 14.85 9.39
C PHE A 544 14.05 14.71 8.96
N ARG A 545 14.75 13.79 9.64
CA ARG A 545 16.09 13.31 9.28
C ARG A 545 16.11 11.79 9.47
N ILE A 546 16.40 11.05 8.41
CA ILE A 546 16.55 9.59 8.40
C ILE A 546 17.99 9.27 8.00
N GLU A 547 18.66 8.50 8.82
CA GLU A 547 20.02 7.99 8.60
C GLU A 547 19.96 6.48 8.43
N ARG A 548 20.51 5.97 7.35
CA ARG A 548 20.64 4.53 7.11
C ARG A 548 22.02 4.18 6.56
N GLY A 549 22.47 2.96 6.78
CA GLY A 549 23.70 2.47 6.13
C GLY A 549 23.54 2.52 4.61
N ALA A 550 24.51 3.14 3.93
CA ALA A 550 24.52 3.16 2.48
C ALA A 550 24.92 1.79 1.93
N GLN A 551 24.14 1.27 0.97
CA GLN A 551 24.50 0.10 0.17
C GLN A 551 24.85 0.62 -1.22
N ILE A 552 26.12 0.52 -1.59
CA ILE A 552 26.66 1.12 -2.82
C ILE A 552 27.49 0.14 -3.60
N ASP A 553 27.55 0.34 -4.90
CA ASP A 553 28.49 -0.34 -5.79
C ASP A 553 29.89 0.26 -5.61
N ALA A 554 30.81 -0.55 -5.14
CA ALA A 554 32.23 -0.23 -5.06
C ALA A 554 33.00 -0.97 -6.14
N TYR A 555 34.02 -0.34 -6.70
CA TYR A 555 34.93 -0.93 -7.68
C TYR A 555 36.32 -1.00 -7.09
N ARG A 556 36.88 -2.22 -6.98
CA ARG A 556 38.22 -2.49 -6.49
C ARG A 556 38.92 -3.41 -7.47
N ASP A 557 40.10 -3.04 -7.91
CA ASP A 557 40.89 -3.80 -8.89
C ASP A 557 40.10 -4.18 -10.17
N GLY A 558 39.18 -3.31 -10.62
CA GLY A 558 38.32 -3.53 -11.77
C GLY A 558 37.13 -4.46 -11.51
N LEU A 559 36.96 -4.98 -10.29
CA LEU A 559 35.86 -5.82 -9.88
C LEU A 559 34.77 -5.00 -9.16
N ARG A 560 33.51 -5.33 -9.43
CA ARG A 560 32.34 -4.71 -8.81
C ARG A 560 31.95 -5.43 -7.52
N TYR A 561 31.73 -4.71 -6.45
CA TYR A 561 31.25 -5.22 -5.16
C TYR A 561 30.02 -4.45 -4.73
N LEU A 562 29.03 -5.13 -4.15
CA LEU A 562 28.00 -4.44 -3.35
C LEU A 562 28.52 -4.36 -1.91
N THR A 563 28.62 -3.15 -1.37
CA THR A 563 29.18 -2.91 -0.03
C THR A 563 28.25 -2.05 0.81
N GLN A 564 28.40 -2.17 2.13
CA GLN A 564 27.86 -1.19 3.07
C GLN A 564 29.00 -0.23 3.42
N ASP A 565 28.87 1.02 3.01
CA ASP A 565 29.92 2.03 3.18
C ASP A 565 29.29 3.40 3.35
N GLY A 566 29.47 4.01 4.53
CA GLY A 566 28.93 5.30 4.86
C GLY A 566 27.44 5.31 5.17
N LEU A 567 26.83 6.47 4.98
CA LEU A 567 25.44 6.74 5.28
C LEU A 567 24.69 7.29 4.07
N THR A 568 23.45 6.87 3.92
CA THR A 568 22.46 7.58 3.12
C THR A 568 21.61 8.43 4.06
N LEU A 569 21.69 9.75 3.88
CA LEU A 569 20.98 10.74 4.67
C LEU A 569 19.78 11.26 3.87
N TYR A 570 18.56 11.17 4.46
CA TYR A 570 17.35 11.80 3.95
C TYR A 570 16.87 12.83 4.97
N ARG A 571 16.93 14.11 4.62
CA ARG A 571 16.38 15.17 5.45
C ARG A 571 15.43 16.02 4.65
N GLY A 572 14.34 16.48 5.28
CA GLY A 572 13.35 17.24 4.53
C GLY A 572 12.27 17.86 5.38
N LEU A 573 11.41 18.56 4.69
CA LEU A 573 10.17 19.15 5.22
C LEU A 573 9.00 18.61 4.39
N GLU A 574 7.99 18.14 5.09
CA GLU A 574 6.71 17.70 4.53
C GLU A 574 5.59 18.61 5.06
N VAL A 575 4.67 19.00 4.18
CA VAL A 575 3.48 19.78 4.54
C VAL A 575 2.29 19.20 3.78
N ILE A 576 1.19 18.94 4.47
CA ILE A 576 -0.09 18.55 3.88
C ILE A 576 -1.18 19.35 4.58
N GLY A 577 -2.04 20.00 3.82
CA GLY A 577 -3.16 20.75 4.37
C GLY A 577 -4.40 20.63 3.51
N SER A 578 -5.57 20.72 4.15
CA SER A 578 -6.85 20.84 3.47
C SER A 578 -7.72 21.91 4.14
N VAL A 579 -8.55 22.56 3.35
CA VAL A 579 -9.47 23.59 3.81
C VAL A 579 -10.80 23.51 3.06
N GLY A 580 -11.88 23.48 3.82
CA GLY A 580 -13.24 23.72 3.31
C GLY A 580 -13.44 25.22 3.05
N VAL A 581 -13.16 25.66 1.81
CA VAL A 581 -13.28 27.08 1.39
C VAL A 581 -14.72 27.57 1.51
N THR A 582 -15.65 26.71 1.13
CA THR A 582 -17.09 26.87 1.34
C THR A 582 -17.68 25.60 1.93
N GLU A 583 -18.99 25.53 2.10
CA GLU A 583 -19.67 24.28 2.47
C GLU A 583 -19.55 23.20 1.39
N ASP A 584 -19.37 23.63 0.14
CA ASP A 584 -19.37 22.76 -1.03
C ASP A 584 -18.00 22.62 -1.67
N LEU A 585 -17.01 23.44 -1.34
CA LEU A 585 -15.68 23.39 -1.95
C LEU A 585 -14.60 23.13 -0.91
N GLU A 586 -13.90 22.04 -1.08
CA GLU A 586 -12.67 21.71 -0.37
C GLU A 586 -11.47 21.79 -1.30
N VAL A 587 -10.36 22.33 -0.80
CA VAL A 587 -9.07 22.40 -1.48
C VAL A 587 -8.00 21.80 -0.58
N GLY A 588 -7.19 20.91 -1.14
CA GLY A 588 -6.03 20.31 -0.49
C GLY A 588 -4.74 20.70 -1.21
N VAL A 589 -3.66 20.84 -0.45
CA VAL A 589 -2.31 21.07 -0.98
C VAL A 589 -1.30 20.20 -0.23
N GLY A 590 -0.26 19.75 -0.93
CA GLY A 590 0.81 18.99 -0.33
C GLY A 590 2.16 19.31 -0.94
N GLY A 591 3.19 19.25 -0.13
CA GLY A 591 4.56 19.45 -0.58
C GLY A 591 5.57 18.68 0.24
N LEU A 592 6.54 18.12 -0.44
CA LEU A 592 7.73 17.51 0.13
C LEU A 592 8.95 18.17 -0.49
N TRP A 593 9.84 18.65 0.36
CA TRP A 593 11.16 19.17 -0.02
C TRP A 593 12.22 18.38 0.72
N MET A 594 13.12 17.75 -0.02
CA MET A 594 14.18 16.89 0.53
C MET A 594 15.54 17.28 0.02
N ASP A 595 16.54 16.97 0.84
CA ASP A 595 17.96 17.01 0.49
C ASP A 595 18.59 15.63 0.79
N PRO A 596 18.32 14.62 -0.05
CA PRO A 596 18.88 13.29 0.12
C PRO A 596 20.34 13.26 -0.39
N ARG A 597 21.24 12.62 0.40
CA ARG A 597 22.69 12.58 0.07
C ARG A 597 23.35 11.30 0.56
N LEU A 598 24.39 10.89 -0.14
CA LEU A 598 25.40 9.95 0.33
C LEU A 598 26.45 10.70 1.15
N GLU A 599 26.69 10.26 2.39
CA GLU A 599 27.64 10.90 3.33
C GLU A 599 28.52 9.86 4.02
N ASP A 600 29.59 10.32 4.67
CA ASP A 600 30.53 9.52 5.49
C ASP A 600 31.11 8.30 4.77
N LEU A 601 31.29 8.38 3.46
CA LEU A 601 31.86 7.33 2.64
C LEU A 601 33.38 7.19 2.87
N SER A 602 33.86 5.96 2.75
CA SER A 602 35.30 5.67 2.75
C SER A 602 36.04 6.40 1.62
N PRO A 603 37.36 6.51 1.70
CA PRO A 603 38.18 7.10 0.62
C PRO A 603 37.93 6.43 -0.73
N ASP A 604 37.70 5.13 -0.78
CA ASP A 604 37.46 4.37 -2.02
C ASP A 604 36.21 4.83 -2.76
N ASN A 605 35.21 5.30 -2.02
CA ASN A 605 33.92 5.74 -2.54
C ASN A 605 33.69 7.26 -2.42
N ALA A 606 34.75 8.02 -2.09
CA ALA A 606 34.67 9.46 -1.86
C ALA A 606 34.06 10.25 -3.04
N ALA A 607 34.18 9.73 -4.26
CA ALA A 607 33.61 10.35 -5.45
C ALA A 607 32.08 10.39 -5.45
N LEU A 608 31.41 9.53 -4.68
CA LEU A 608 29.94 9.50 -4.55
C LEU A 608 29.42 10.44 -3.45
N ARG A 609 30.31 11.02 -2.64
CA ARG A 609 29.91 11.90 -1.52
C ARG A 609 29.15 13.11 -2.01
N GLY A 610 27.97 13.33 -1.43
CA GLY A 610 27.05 14.40 -1.79
C GLY A 610 26.12 14.08 -2.96
N ASN A 611 26.32 12.94 -3.64
CA ASN A 611 25.38 12.46 -4.65
C ASN A 611 24.01 12.15 -4.05
N ARG A 612 22.98 12.30 -4.87
CA ARG A 612 21.62 11.87 -4.51
C ARG A 612 21.49 10.36 -4.62
N PRO A 613 20.91 9.68 -3.62
CA PRO A 613 20.54 8.27 -3.77
C PRO A 613 19.61 8.06 -4.96
N ALA A 614 19.75 6.90 -5.61
CA ALA A 614 18.92 6.50 -6.74
C ALA A 614 17.43 6.63 -6.42
N GLY A 615 16.65 7.17 -7.36
CA GLY A 615 15.20 7.34 -7.26
C GLY A 615 14.71 8.45 -6.33
N ALA A 616 15.59 9.10 -5.56
CA ALA A 616 15.18 10.12 -4.60
C ALA A 616 14.99 11.51 -5.26
N ALA A 617 13.74 11.93 -5.43
CA ALA A 617 13.42 13.27 -5.91
C ALA A 617 13.53 14.31 -4.77
N ARG A 618 14.01 15.51 -5.10
CA ARG A 618 14.13 16.60 -4.12
C ARG A 618 12.81 17.31 -3.83
N ARG A 619 11.84 17.23 -4.72
CA ARG A 619 10.58 17.99 -4.59
C ARG A 619 9.43 17.14 -5.12
N GLN A 620 8.35 17.12 -4.34
CA GLN A 620 7.05 16.60 -4.75
C GLN A 620 6.02 17.64 -4.35
N LEU A 621 5.15 18.04 -5.26
CA LEU A 621 4.10 19.03 -4.99
C LEU A 621 2.78 18.52 -5.52
N LEU A 622 1.71 18.82 -4.83
CA LEU A 622 0.37 18.48 -5.28
C LEU A 622 -0.67 19.52 -4.84
N ALA A 623 -1.73 19.60 -5.60
CA ALA A 623 -2.95 20.27 -5.23
C ALA A 623 -4.14 19.43 -5.67
N ASN A 624 -5.21 19.43 -4.88
CA ASN A 624 -6.47 18.76 -5.19
C ASN A 624 -7.64 19.60 -4.77
N ALA A 625 -8.79 19.34 -5.38
CA ALA A 625 -10.04 19.98 -5.01
C ALA A 625 -11.20 19.00 -5.15
N THR A 626 -12.21 19.15 -4.28
CA THR A 626 -13.49 18.46 -4.36
C THR A 626 -14.59 19.49 -4.24
N TRP A 627 -15.51 19.53 -5.21
CA TRP A 627 -16.60 20.48 -5.28
C TRP A 627 -17.95 19.79 -5.44
N ARG A 628 -18.82 19.95 -4.45
CA ARG A 628 -20.24 19.57 -4.56
C ARG A 628 -20.94 20.66 -5.37
N VAL A 629 -21.52 20.29 -6.50
CA VAL A 629 -22.10 21.28 -7.44
C VAL A 629 -23.40 21.84 -6.87
N PRO A 630 -23.47 23.12 -6.48
CA PRO A 630 -24.69 23.70 -6.00
C PRO A 630 -25.81 23.62 -7.05
N GLY A 631 -27.02 23.24 -6.64
CA GLY A 631 -28.19 23.12 -7.53
C GLY A 631 -28.29 21.81 -8.31
N VAL A 632 -27.24 20.94 -8.28
CA VAL A 632 -27.31 19.58 -8.82
C VAL A 632 -27.11 18.57 -7.69
N ARG A 633 -28.23 18.16 -7.08
CA ARG A 633 -28.20 17.26 -5.91
C ARG A 633 -27.46 15.97 -6.25
N GLY A 634 -26.53 15.56 -5.38
CA GLY A 634 -25.77 14.32 -5.51
C GLY A 634 -24.53 14.43 -6.42
N LEU A 635 -24.32 15.52 -7.15
CA LEU A 635 -23.13 15.68 -8.01
C LEU A 635 -21.96 16.30 -7.26
N SER A 636 -20.81 15.64 -7.29
CA SER A 636 -19.54 16.20 -6.89
C SER A 636 -18.48 16.04 -7.99
N LEU A 637 -17.66 17.06 -8.15
CA LEU A 637 -16.50 17.06 -9.05
C LEU A 637 -15.22 17.02 -8.22
N HIS A 638 -14.21 16.32 -8.70
CA HIS A 638 -12.92 16.28 -8.04
C HIS A 638 -11.78 16.31 -9.05
N GLY A 639 -10.63 16.75 -8.63
CA GLY A 639 -9.44 16.74 -9.46
C GLY A 639 -8.17 16.95 -8.65
N ASN A 640 -7.05 16.60 -9.25
CA ASN A 640 -5.73 16.81 -8.69
C ASN A 640 -4.71 17.17 -9.76
N VAL A 641 -3.64 17.83 -9.31
CA VAL A 641 -2.43 18.09 -10.08
C VAL A 641 -1.25 17.68 -9.21
N ARG A 642 -0.36 16.87 -9.75
CA ARG A 642 0.85 16.42 -9.07
C ARG A 642 2.09 16.72 -9.90
N TYR A 643 3.06 17.37 -9.28
CA TYR A 643 4.42 17.54 -9.79
C TYR A 643 5.35 16.57 -9.06
N SER A 644 5.99 15.70 -9.82
CA SER A 644 7.06 14.82 -9.36
C SER A 644 8.40 15.38 -9.86
N GLY A 645 9.32 15.68 -8.94
CA GLY A 645 10.62 16.25 -9.25
C GLY A 645 11.53 15.26 -9.97
N ASP A 646 12.65 15.78 -10.47
CA ASP A 646 13.71 14.99 -11.09
C ASP A 646 14.39 14.06 -10.06
N ALA A 647 14.81 12.89 -10.53
CA ALA A 647 15.58 11.92 -9.76
C ALA A 647 16.67 11.28 -10.62
N TYR A 648 17.79 10.90 -9.99
CA TYR A 648 18.78 10.09 -10.69
C TYR A 648 18.40 8.61 -10.67
N TYR A 649 18.72 7.92 -11.76
CA TYR A 649 18.51 6.49 -11.88
C TYR A 649 19.43 5.68 -10.96
N GLU A 650 20.68 6.16 -10.81
CA GLU A 650 21.74 5.49 -10.06
C GLU A 650 22.51 6.45 -9.13
N ASP A 651 23.23 5.91 -8.16
CA ASP A 651 23.98 6.66 -7.14
C ASP A 651 25.17 7.47 -7.71
N GLN A 652 25.65 7.11 -8.90
CA GLN A 652 26.68 7.86 -9.62
C GLN A 652 26.17 9.18 -10.20
N ASN A 653 24.85 9.39 -10.23
CA ASN A 653 24.18 10.58 -10.72
C ASN A 653 24.49 10.92 -12.20
N ARG A 654 24.65 9.92 -13.06
CA ARG A 654 24.88 10.09 -14.51
C ARG A 654 23.58 10.26 -15.28
N VAL A 655 22.59 9.41 -15.01
CA VAL A 655 21.31 9.40 -15.73
C VAL A 655 20.25 10.12 -14.91
N LEU A 656 19.88 11.34 -15.36
CA LEU A 656 18.86 12.17 -14.73
C LEU A 656 17.50 11.95 -15.40
N ILE A 657 16.55 11.39 -14.68
CA ILE A 657 15.14 11.27 -15.08
C ILE A 657 14.44 12.60 -14.80
N PRO A 658 13.89 13.28 -15.81
CA PRO A 658 13.28 14.59 -15.65
C PRO A 658 12.01 14.54 -14.81
N GLY A 659 11.75 15.60 -14.05
CA GLY A 659 10.48 15.79 -13.36
C GLY A 659 9.31 15.98 -14.34
N HIS A 660 8.12 15.65 -13.88
CA HIS A 660 6.90 15.75 -14.68
C HIS A 660 5.71 16.24 -13.84
N THR A 661 4.68 16.74 -14.53
CA THR A 661 3.41 17.13 -13.93
C THR A 661 2.30 16.38 -14.63
N VAL A 662 1.41 15.75 -13.84
CA VAL A 662 0.20 15.08 -14.33
C VAL A 662 -1.01 15.63 -13.60
N ALA A 663 -2.16 15.59 -14.26
CA ALA A 663 -3.44 16.00 -13.68
C ALA A 663 -4.49 14.93 -13.91
N ALA A 664 -5.41 14.80 -12.97
CA ALA A 664 -6.60 13.96 -13.11
C ALA A 664 -7.85 14.76 -12.74
N ALA A 665 -8.98 14.36 -13.30
CA ALA A 665 -10.29 14.92 -12.98
C ALA A 665 -11.35 13.81 -12.97
N GLY A 666 -12.39 13.99 -12.17
CA GLY A 666 -13.47 13.03 -12.08
C GLY A 666 -14.73 13.60 -11.47
N PHE A 667 -15.74 12.76 -11.39
CA PHE A 667 -17.03 13.09 -10.77
C PHE A 667 -17.59 11.90 -10.01
N GLN A 668 -18.45 12.18 -9.04
CA GLN A 668 -19.38 11.24 -8.44
C GLN A 668 -20.79 11.80 -8.53
N TYR A 669 -21.75 10.94 -8.86
CA TYR A 669 -23.17 11.31 -8.90
C TYR A 669 -23.97 10.29 -8.09
N ALA A 670 -24.37 10.70 -6.89
CA ALA A 670 -25.26 9.93 -6.02
C ALA A 670 -26.72 10.16 -6.45
N THR A 671 -27.44 9.09 -6.69
CA THR A 671 -28.84 9.08 -7.17
C THR A 671 -29.56 7.84 -6.67
N THR A 672 -30.78 7.64 -7.10
CA THR A 672 -31.54 6.39 -6.88
C THR A 672 -31.86 5.74 -8.22
N LEU A 673 -31.73 4.43 -8.29
CA LEU A 673 -32.04 3.61 -9.46
C LEU A 673 -32.99 2.50 -9.07
N GLY A 674 -34.22 2.53 -9.57
CA GLY A 674 -35.23 1.54 -9.23
C GLY A 674 -35.62 1.50 -7.74
N GLY A 675 -35.43 2.60 -7.00
CA GLY A 675 -35.70 2.71 -5.57
C GLY A 675 -34.50 2.37 -4.67
N TYR A 676 -33.35 1.97 -5.24
CA TYR A 676 -32.13 1.67 -4.54
C TYR A 676 -31.12 2.83 -4.67
N ASP A 677 -30.29 3.03 -3.66
CA ASP A 677 -29.24 4.03 -3.71
C ASP A 677 -28.17 3.62 -4.75
N ALA A 678 -27.80 4.55 -5.58
CA ALA A 678 -26.85 4.35 -6.66
C ALA A 678 -25.77 5.44 -6.69
N LEU A 679 -24.54 5.06 -6.93
CA LEU A 679 -23.40 5.97 -7.07
C LEU A 679 -22.68 5.70 -8.40
N LEU A 680 -22.73 6.68 -9.29
CA LEU A 680 -21.96 6.69 -10.54
C LEU A 680 -20.67 7.46 -10.30
N THR A 681 -19.52 6.85 -10.60
CA THR A 681 -18.19 7.46 -10.45
C THR A 681 -17.44 7.41 -11.77
N GLY A 682 -16.87 8.53 -12.19
CA GLY A 682 -16.04 8.61 -13.39
C GLY A 682 -14.74 9.38 -13.14
N ASN A 683 -13.62 8.88 -13.70
CA ASN A 683 -12.29 9.48 -13.59
C ASN A 683 -11.57 9.50 -14.94
N ILE A 684 -10.76 10.51 -15.14
CA ILE A 684 -9.78 10.60 -16.24
C ILE A 684 -8.42 10.88 -15.62
N ASN A 685 -7.50 9.95 -15.76
CA ASN A 685 -6.10 10.09 -15.34
C ASN A 685 -5.27 10.65 -16.48
N ASN A 686 -4.17 11.32 -16.15
CA ASN A 686 -3.30 12.00 -17.11
C ASN A 686 -4.11 12.83 -18.13
N LEU A 687 -4.96 13.73 -17.64
CA LEU A 687 -5.98 14.49 -18.39
C LEU A 687 -5.41 15.16 -19.66
N PHE A 688 -4.18 15.64 -19.62
CA PHE A 688 -3.51 16.36 -20.70
C PHE A 688 -2.66 15.45 -21.60
N ASP A 689 -2.75 14.12 -21.44
CA ASP A 689 -2.06 13.11 -22.26
C ASP A 689 -0.54 13.34 -22.34
N ARG A 690 0.06 13.66 -21.22
CA ARG A 690 1.50 13.93 -21.16
C ARG A 690 2.28 12.62 -21.21
N SER A 691 3.21 12.50 -22.14
CA SER A 691 4.21 11.42 -22.14
C SER A 691 5.39 11.83 -21.24
N TYR A 692 5.86 10.91 -20.38
CA TYR A 692 6.95 11.16 -19.42
C TYR A 692 7.65 9.86 -19.05
N TRP A 693 8.88 9.97 -18.58
CA TRP A 693 9.59 8.89 -17.92
C TRP A 693 9.23 8.85 -16.44
N ASN A 694 8.82 7.71 -15.96
CA ASN A 694 8.54 7.43 -14.57
C ASN A 694 9.58 6.45 -14.01
N GLN A 695 10.81 6.92 -13.84
CA GLN A 695 12.01 6.13 -13.51
C GLN A 695 12.28 5.03 -14.53
N HIS A 696 11.91 3.77 -14.22
CA HIS A 696 12.22 2.59 -15.04
C HIS A 696 11.26 2.37 -16.20
N THR A 697 10.15 3.08 -16.26
CA THR A 697 9.13 2.87 -17.28
C THR A 697 8.64 4.16 -17.90
N LEU A 698 7.85 4.03 -18.93
CA LEU A 698 7.02 5.12 -19.44
C LEU A 698 5.88 5.39 -18.47
N GLY A 699 5.51 6.64 -18.31
CA GLY A 699 4.42 7.05 -17.45
C GLY A 699 3.05 6.63 -17.96
N GLU A 700 2.05 6.68 -17.09
CA GLU A 700 0.66 6.37 -17.41
C GLU A 700 0.15 7.24 -18.57
N ALA A 701 -0.39 6.62 -19.62
CA ALA A 701 -1.09 7.32 -20.70
C ALA A 701 -2.46 7.81 -20.19
N ARG A 702 -3.08 8.76 -20.93
CA ARG A 702 -4.44 9.19 -20.58
C ARG A 702 -5.38 8.00 -20.63
N ASN A 703 -6.09 7.77 -19.53
CA ASN A 703 -7.09 6.71 -19.44
C ASN A 703 -8.29 7.16 -18.61
N ALA A 704 -9.41 6.50 -18.83
CA ALA A 704 -10.66 6.80 -18.16
C ALA A 704 -11.22 5.55 -17.45
N ALA A 705 -11.92 5.77 -16.35
CA ALA A 705 -12.64 4.75 -15.63
C ALA A 705 -14.07 5.25 -15.33
N LEU A 706 -15.03 4.33 -15.38
CA LEU A 706 -16.43 4.55 -15.03
C LEU A 706 -16.93 3.38 -14.19
N SER A 707 -17.64 3.64 -13.09
CA SER A 707 -18.27 2.59 -12.30
C SER A 707 -19.65 3.00 -11.80
N LEU A 708 -20.52 2.02 -11.65
CA LEU A 708 -21.83 2.14 -11.03
C LEU A 708 -21.92 1.20 -9.84
N ARG A 709 -22.10 1.73 -8.64
CA ARG A 709 -22.43 0.99 -7.43
C ARG A 709 -23.92 1.11 -7.16
N ILE A 710 -24.54 0.01 -6.76
CA ILE A 710 -25.94 -0.05 -6.30
C ILE A 710 -25.94 -0.72 -4.94
N ASP A 711 -26.54 -0.05 -3.95
CA ASP A 711 -26.74 -0.58 -2.60
C ASP A 711 -28.17 -1.13 -2.53
N TRP A 712 -28.28 -2.47 -2.41
CA TRP A 712 -29.54 -3.19 -2.35
C TRP A 712 -29.96 -3.31 -0.89
N ARG A 713 -31.08 -2.75 -0.50
CA ARG A 713 -31.61 -2.81 0.87
C ARG A 713 -32.85 -3.68 0.94
#